data_4b65517d1bee8fbbf8bb1de999bae693
#
_entry.id   4b65517d1bee8fbbf8bb1de999bae693
#
_cell.length_a   1.000
_cell.length_b   1.000
_cell.length_c   1.000
_cell.angle_alpha   90.00
_cell.angle_beta   90.00
_cell.angle_gamma   90.00
#
_symmetry.space_group_name_H-M   'P 1'
#
loop_
_entity.id
_entity.type
_entity.pdbx_description
1 polymer ?
#
loop_
_entity_poly.entity_id
_entity_poly.type
_entity_poly.pdbx_seq_one_letter_code
_entity_poly.pdbx_strand_id
1 'polypeptide(L)'
;MKPLLAAACPHCATPVEEPGFCCPGCEMAAAIIRGAGLERYYQDRTAPGVRPEPVVAAWSEVPVTMEPDGGCTVRLHVGGLTCAACAWVTERAVLALPGVEQATVSPTSGRARVRWNPAEVDLAAICGRIGALGYRPRPLAHAAAPDRDLLLRLGVAAFCAMNVMLLSAGLYAGWFAGIAPREAALLRWTSLAIATPAALWSAAPLLQGAWGALRHRLLSVDLPVAVGIIAMYAHGVWATLRGEEAWLDSMTMLIALLLGGRVLEQGGRRRAVEAAQSLAGFAPATARRVLGDRVESVPANRLAVGDRVMIGLGEQVPADGVVMDGRGRMEMAMLTGESEPVGIGEGDRVVAGGVVAEGSFEVRVTAAGEDTLVARMAAELAAAADRPSAPVLADRLAPAFTLATLVLAALATVLQGGGAGLAVLVVACPCALALAAPLTTAAGLGACARHGLLVRSGDALRRLAEVDLVVFDKTGTLTGGHPEVVEADPAALRLAAALARHSSHPVARALVAACAARGIPLATAREVRELPGEGLVGEVDGAPVRFVRGVVEGVGEIHLRDALRPDAPRVVAALGQRVALLSGDRREVANAIAKEAGVGEVIAPAGPAEKVAWIRARQAEGRVVCFVGDGVNDGGALAAADVGIAMGAGAASSVLVADAVLVGEGLAPVAAGLRVARSARGAMRASVIRAVVYNAAAVAVAMAGWMNPLIAAIAMPISSGVAVWGARRVEAA
;
A
#
# COMPACT_ATOMS: atom_id res chain seq x y z
N MET A 1 36.00 -47.37 -6.83
CA MET A 1 36.09 -46.08 -6.13
C MET A 1 34.68 -45.65 -5.79
N LYS A 2 34.29 -45.67 -4.50
CA LYS A 2 33.02 -45.10 -4.04
C LYS A 2 33.10 -43.58 -4.17
N PRO A 3 32.09 -42.86 -4.72
CA PRO A 3 32.08 -41.41 -4.63
C PRO A 3 31.94 -41.03 -3.16
N LEU A 4 32.94 -40.32 -2.65
CA LEU A 4 32.85 -39.63 -1.37
C LEU A 4 31.59 -38.69 -1.44
N LEU A 5 30.66 -38.92 -0.54
CA LEU A 5 29.55 -37.98 -0.31
C LEU A 5 30.18 -36.64 0.01
N ALA A 6 30.12 -35.68 -0.94
CA ALA A 6 30.62 -34.33 -0.74
C ALA A 6 29.89 -33.75 0.46
N ALA A 7 30.65 -33.32 1.47
CA ALA A 7 30.11 -32.61 2.60
C ALA A 7 29.45 -31.28 2.11
N ALA A 8 28.40 -30.83 2.76
CA ALA A 8 27.74 -29.56 2.42
C ALA A 8 28.07 -28.50 3.46
N CYS A 9 28.28 -27.25 3.01
CA CYS A 9 28.48 -26.11 3.88
C CYS A 9 27.32 -25.97 4.87
N PRO A 10 27.57 -25.94 6.20
CA PRO A 10 26.50 -25.84 7.20
C PRO A 10 25.65 -24.59 7.07
N HIS A 11 26.14 -23.52 6.42
CA HIS A 11 25.41 -22.27 6.27
C HIS A 11 24.60 -22.24 4.96
N CYS A 12 25.23 -22.37 3.81
CA CYS A 12 24.60 -22.18 2.50
C CYS A 12 24.34 -23.48 1.71
N ALA A 13 24.69 -24.64 2.27
CA ALA A 13 24.57 -25.96 1.67
C ALA A 13 25.35 -26.18 0.36
N THR A 14 26.27 -25.28 -0.02
CA THR A 14 27.18 -25.49 -1.15
C THR A 14 28.04 -26.73 -0.88
N PRO A 15 28.23 -27.66 -1.87
CA PRO A 15 29.11 -28.80 -1.72
C PRO A 15 30.56 -28.37 -1.42
N VAL A 16 31.21 -29.05 -0.46
CA VAL A 16 32.59 -28.81 -0.07
C VAL A 16 33.36 -30.12 -0.06
N GLU A 17 34.65 -30.07 -0.38
CA GLU A 17 35.50 -31.26 -0.44
C GLU A 17 35.81 -31.84 0.94
N GLU A 18 35.92 -30.94 1.95
CA GLU A 18 36.12 -31.31 3.35
C GLU A 18 34.97 -30.80 4.22
N PRO A 19 34.62 -31.43 5.35
CA PRO A 19 33.60 -30.96 6.25
C PRO A 19 33.95 -29.57 6.81
N GLY A 20 33.15 -28.52 6.45
CA GLY A 20 33.42 -27.15 6.86
C GLY A 20 32.58 -26.12 6.09
N PHE A 21 32.97 -24.89 6.18
CA PHE A 21 32.31 -23.79 5.44
C PHE A 21 32.92 -23.64 4.04
N CYS A 22 32.09 -23.36 3.03
CA CYS A 22 32.56 -23.20 1.64
C CYS A 22 33.39 -21.92 1.42
N CYS A 23 33.33 -20.95 2.30
CA CYS A 23 34.08 -19.69 2.23
C CYS A 23 34.12 -19.00 3.59
N PRO A 24 35.08 -18.07 3.81
CA PRO A 24 35.19 -17.28 5.05
C PRO A 24 33.91 -16.50 5.39
N GLY A 25 33.16 -16.06 4.37
CA GLY A 25 31.86 -15.36 4.58
C GLY A 25 30.82 -16.25 5.25
N CYS A 26 30.69 -17.53 4.83
CA CYS A 26 29.78 -18.46 5.48
C CYS A 26 30.22 -18.83 6.91
N GLU A 27 31.52 -18.90 7.16
CA GLU A 27 32.07 -19.10 8.51
C GLU A 27 31.75 -17.90 9.41
N MET A 28 31.95 -16.67 8.91
CA MET A 28 31.63 -15.44 9.62
C MET A 28 30.14 -15.31 9.90
N ALA A 29 29.27 -15.59 8.94
CA ALA A 29 27.83 -15.61 9.11
C ALA A 29 27.40 -16.60 10.22
N ALA A 30 27.99 -17.79 10.22
CA ALA A 30 27.73 -18.79 11.25
C ALA A 30 28.27 -18.37 12.63
N ALA A 31 29.41 -17.69 12.68
CA ALA A 31 29.98 -17.14 13.91
C ALA A 31 29.09 -16.02 14.49
N ILE A 32 28.56 -15.12 13.64
CA ILE A 32 27.61 -14.08 14.05
C ILE A 32 26.35 -14.70 14.63
N ILE A 33 25.75 -15.68 13.97
CA ILE A 33 24.53 -16.36 14.41
C ILE A 33 24.76 -17.07 15.75
N ARG A 34 25.89 -17.78 15.94
CA ARG A 34 26.23 -18.44 17.19
C ARG A 34 26.58 -17.45 18.29
N GLY A 35 27.38 -16.42 17.97
CA GLY A 35 27.75 -15.38 18.94
C GLY A 35 26.57 -14.56 19.46
N ALA A 36 25.48 -14.49 18.69
CA ALA A 36 24.22 -13.87 19.11
C ALA A 36 23.27 -14.85 19.83
N GLY A 37 23.65 -16.13 20.07
CA GLY A 37 22.79 -17.14 20.70
C GLY A 37 21.61 -17.58 19.84
N LEU A 38 21.73 -17.48 18.50
CA LEU A 38 20.64 -17.68 17.54
C LEU A 38 20.74 -19.04 16.80
N GLU A 39 21.30 -20.09 17.42
CA GLU A 39 21.53 -21.40 16.79
C GLU A 39 20.25 -22.05 16.28
N ARG A 40 19.10 -21.73 16.89
CA ARG A 40 17.78 -22.17 16.41
C ARG A 40 17.48 -21.76 14.96
N TYR A 41 18.11 -20.72 14.44
CA TYR A 41 18.01 -20.35 13.02
C TYR A 41 18.29 -21.54 12.09
N TYR A 42 19.33 -22.35 12.39
CA TYR A 42 19.67 -23.52 11.56
C TYR A 42 18.65 -24.65 11.64
N GLN A 43 17.84 -24.68 12.71
CA GLN A 43 16.76 -25.65 12.90
C GLN A 43 15.45 -25.19 12.27
N ASP A 44 15.16 -23.88 12.38
CA ASP A 44 13.87 -23.30 12.01
C ASP A 44 13.83 -22.74 10.58
N ARG A 45 14.98 -22.58 9.90
CA ARG A 45 15.04 -22.09 8.53
C ARG A 45 14.46 -23.10 7.54
N THR A 46 13.71 -22.60 6.55
CA THR A 46 13.09 -23.42 5.49
C THR A 46 13.97 -23.60 4.26
N ALA A 47 15.07 -22.83 4.14
CA ALA A 47 16.03 -22.89 3.05
C ALA A 47 17.47 -22.70 3.59
N PRO A 48 18.51 -23.17 2.87
CA PRO A 48 19.90 -22.84 3.19
C PRO A 48 20.12 -21.34 3.27
N GLY A 49 21.04 -20.90 4.14
CA GLY A 49 21.47 -19.52 4.19
C GLY A 49 22.07 -19.06 2.87
N VAL A 50 21.96 -17.78 2.57
CA VAL A 50 22.55 -17.20 1.36
C VAL A 50 24.05 -17.07 1.56
N ARG A 51 24.85 -17.42 0.52
CA ARG A 51 26.30 -17.24 0.54
C ARG A 51 26.60 -15.73 0.62
N PRO A 52 27.36 -15.26 1.64
CA PRO A 52 27.72 -13.85 1.74
C PRO A 52 28.55 -13.37 0.55
N GLU A 53 28.17 -12.22 -0.01
CA GLU A 53 28.92 -11.51 -1.04
C GLU A 53 29.44 -10.18 -0.44
N PRO A 54 30.60 -9.66 -0.90
CA PRO A 54 31.07 -8.36 -0.45
C PRO A 54 30.04 -7.28 -0.78
N VAL A 55 29.65 -6.50 0.23
CA VAL A 55 28.72 -5.37 0.05
C VAL A 55 29.56 -4.17 -0.37
N VAL A 56 29.57 -3.87 -1.67
CA VAL A 56 30.22 -2.68 -2.25
C VAL A 56 29.13 -1.66 -2.56
N ALA A 57 28.84 -0.76 -1.63
CA ALA A 57 27.95 0.37 -1.86
C ALA A 57 28.44 1.60 -1.10
N ALA A 58 28.33 2.77 -1.72
CA ALA A 58 28.54 4.05 -1.05
C ALA A 58 27.30 4.35 -0.20
N TRP A 59 27.33 3.99 1.09
CA TRP A 59 26.24 4.21 2.04
C TRP A 59 26.05 5.68 2.43
N SER A 60 26.96 6.57 2.01
CA SER A 60 26.91 8.02 2.24
C SER A 60 25.72 8.72 1.56
N GLU A 61 25.12 8.10 0.56
CA GLU A 61 24.00 8.66 -0.21
C GLU A 61 22.62 8.14 0.26
N VAL A 62 22.59 7.26 1.25
CA VAL A 62 21.33 6.69 1.77
C VAL A 62 20.65 7.71 2.68
N PRO A 63 19.37 8.02 2.47
CA PRO A 63 18.64 8.92 3.35
C PRO A 63 18.58 8.35 4.77
N VAL A 64 19.12 9.09 5.72
CA VAL A 64 19.08 8.80 7.16
C VAL A 64 18.27 9.89 7.82
N THR A 65 17.24 9.53 8.58
CA THR A 65 16.44 10.47 9.36
C THR A 65 17.09 10.65 10.73
N MET A 66 17.43 11.89 11.09
CA MET A 66 17.87 12.21 12.46
C MET A 66 16.63 12.47 13.34
N GLU A 67 16.54 11.76 14.44
CA GLU A 67 15.49 11.93 15.45
C GLU A 67 15.82 13.09 16.40
N PRO A 68 14.83 13.73 17.05
CA PRO A 68 15.04 14.87 17.94
C PRO A 68 15.95 14.58 19.16
N ASP A 69 16.10 13.30 19.52
CA ASP A 69 16.96 12.83 20.60
C ASP A 69 18.39 12.52 20.17
N GLY A 70 18.75 12.83 18.92
CA GLY A 70 20.08 12.59 18.34
C GLY A 70 20.30 11.19 17.77
N GLY A 71 19.32 10.29 17.87
CA GLY A 71 19.32 8.98 17.22
C GLY A 71 19.16 9.09 15.71
N CYS A 72 19.60 8.08 14.98
CA CYS A 72 19.42 7.96 13.54
C CYS A 72 18.50 6.79 13.19
N THR A 73 17.61 6.99 12.20
CA THR A 73 16.75 5.93 11.66
C THR A 73 17.00 5.77 10.16
N VAL A 74 17.12 4.52 9.70
CA VAL A 74 17.22 4.20 8.26
C VAL A 74 16.17 3.18 7.87
N ARG A 75 15.70 3.28 6.63
CA ARG A 75 14.85 2.28 5.98
C ARG A 75 15.61 1.66 4.81
N LEU A 76 15.74 0.34 4.83
CA LEU A 76 16.48 -0.44 3.85
C LEU A 76 15.56 -1.53 3.26
N HIS A 77 15.91 -1.99 2.08
CA HIS A 77 15.41 -3.26 1.56
C HIS A 77 16.49 -4.33 1.72
N VAL A 78 16.14 -5.44 2.35
CA VAL A 78 17.03 -6.59 2.56
C VAL A 78 16.63 -7.70 1.59
N GLY A 79 17.37 -7.84 0.49
CA GLY A 79 17.15 -8.87 -0.50
C GLY A 79 17.69 -10.23 -0.06
N GLY A 80 17.02 -11.32 -0.51
CA GLY A 80 17.43 -12.70 -0.20
C GLY A 80 16.75 -13.31 1.02
N LEU A 81 15.82 -12.62 1.67
CA LEU A 81 15.00 -13.18 2.76
C LEU A 81 13.98 -14.17 2.16
N THR A 82 14.04 -15.42 2.59
CA THR A 82 13.17 -16.50 2.08
C THR A 82 12.15 -17.00 3.10
N CYS A 83 12.28 -16.61 4.37
CA CYS A 83 11.40 -17.09 5.45
C CYS A 83 11.44 -16.17 6.67
N ALA A 84 10.48 -16.34 7.59
CA ALA A 84 10.42 -15.59 8.84
C ALA A 84 11.67 -15.78 9.73
N ALA A 85 12.30 -16.95 9.71
CA ALA A 85 13.55 -17.19 10.44
C ALA A 85 14.72 -16.35 9.89
N CYS A 86 14.72 -16.08 8.56
CA CYS A 86 15.72 -15.20 7.93
C CYS A 86 15.55 -13.75 8.40
N ALA A 87 14.33 -13.24 8.47
CA ALA A 87 14.05 -11.91 9.00
C ALA A 87 14.43 -11.81 10.48
N TRP A 88 14.03 -12.79 11.28
CA TRP A 88 14.32 -12.83 12.70
C TRP A 88 15.82 -12.86 13.01
N VAL A 89 16.61 -13.67 12.29
CA VAL A 89 18.06 -13.71 12.50
C VAL A 89 18.72 -12.39 12.09
N THR A 90 18.22 -11.75 11.04
CA THR A 90 18.72 -10.44 10.61
C THR A 90 18.44 -9.35 11.67
N GLU A 91 17.21 -9.29 12.20
CA GLU A 91 16.86 -8.37 13.28
C GLU A 91 17.77 -8.56 14.49
N ARG A 92 17.92 -9.79 14.97
CA ARG A 92 18.72 -10.10 16.15
C ARG A 92 20.21 -9.84 15.97
N ALA A 93 20.73 -10.16 14.78
CA ALA A 93 22.14 -9.91 14.47
C ALA A 93 22.46 -8.40 14.37
N VAL A 94 21.52 -7.60 13.90
CA VAL A 94 21.64 -6.14 13.85
C VAL A 94 21.46 -5.54 15.24
N LEU A 95 20.49 -5.99 16.04
CA LEU A 95 20.32 -5.57 17.45
C LEU A 95 21.50 -5.93 18.35
N ALA A 96 22.31 -6.93 17.99
CA ALA A 96 23.52 -7.28 18.72
C ALA A 96 24.70 -6.30 18.47
N LEU A 97 24.57 -5.34 17.56
CA LEU A 97 25.57 -4.28 17.37
C LEU A 97 25.43 -3.24 18.49
N PRO A 98 26.55 -2.82 19.15
CA PRO A 98 26.52 -1.73 20.09
C PRO A 98 25.93 -0.46 19.43
N GLY A 99 25.08 0.25 20.14
CA GLY A 99 24.45 1.48 19.64
C GLY A 99 23.21 1.28 18.77
N VAL A 100 22.81 0.05 18.43
CA VAL A 100 21.53 -0.20 17.76
C VAL A 100 20.42 -0.35 18.80
N GLU A 101 19.41 0.51 18.74
CA GLU A 101 18.27 0.54 19.67
C GLU A 101 17.09 -0.31 19.17
N GLN A 102 16.82 -0.25 17.89
CA GLN A 102 15.72 -0.99 17.25
C GLN A 102 16.12 -1.53 15.89
N ALA A 103 15.71 -2.74 15.58
CA ALA A 103 15.75 -3.32 14.24
C ALA A 103 14.49 -4.13 14.01
N THR A 104 13.80 -3.87 12.90
CA THR A 104 12.61 -4.62 12.47
C THR A 104 12.78 -4.99 11.01
N VAL A 105 12.54 -6.24 10.64
CA VAL A 105 12.67 -6.74 9.27
C VAL A 105 11.40 -7.50 8.89
N SER A 106 10.72 -7.04 7.87
CA SER A 106 9.54 -7.72 7.35
C SER A 106 9.96 -8.91 6.47
N PRO A 107 9.55 -10.15 6.82
CA PRO A 107 9.88 -11.33 6.03
C PRO A 107 9.19 -11.35 4.67
N THR A 108 8.06 -10.66 4.53
CA THR A 108 7.24 -10.65 3.30
C THR A 108 7.68 -9.59 2.31
N SER A 109 8.09 -8.41 2.78
CA SER A 109 8.48 -7.29 1.93
C SER A 109 9.98 -7.09 1.82
N GLY A 110 10.76 -7.71 2.70
CA GLY A 110 12.20 -7.49 2.81
C GLY A 110 12.57 -6.11 3.33
N ARG A 111 11.61 -5.32 3.83
CA ARG A 111 11.89 -4.00 4.40
C ARG A 111 12.45 -4.13 5.79
N ALA A 112 13.55 -3.38 6.04
CA ALA A 112 14.17 -3.25 7.34
C ALA A 112 14.10 -1.80 7.80
N ARG A 113 13.73 -1.57 9.05
CA ARG A 113 13.86 -0.30 9.75
C ARG A 113 14.85 -0.50 10.88
N VAL A 114 15.90 0.32 10.91
CA VAL A 114 16.91 0.25 11.96
C VAL A 114 17.07 1.63 12.57
N ARG A 115 17.02 1.70 13.92
CA ARG A 115 17.31 2.90 14.70
C ARG A 115 18.56 2.66 15.52
N TRP A 116 19.49 3.63 15.50
CA TRP A 116 20.78 3.52 16.17
C TRP A 116 21.34 4.87 16.63
N ASN A 117 22.28 4.81 17.57
CA ASN A 117 23.07 5.96 17.99
C ASN A 117 24.27 6.14 17.03
N PRO A 118 24.34 7.24 16.25
CA PRO A 118 25.42 7.46 15.27
C PRO A 118 26.80 7.68 15.91
N ALA A 119 26.88 7.96 17.22
CA ALA A 119 28.14 8.08 17.94
C ALA A 119 28.78 6.71 18.23
N GLU A 120 28.03 5.62 18.20
CA GLU A 120 28.49 4.26 18.55
C GLU A 120 28.65 3.35 17.33
N VAL A 121 27.78 3.48 16.34
CA VAL A 121 27.80 2.64 15.13
C VAL A 121 27.40 3.45 13.90
N ASP A 122 28.03 3.18 12.77
CA ASP A 122 27.71 3.79 11.48
C ASP A 122 26.79 2.88 10.63
N LEU A 123 26.14 3.47 9.61
CA LEU A 123 25.28 2.75 8.69
C LEU A 123 26.03 1.67 7.92
N ALA A 124 27.31 1.89 7.61
CA ALA A 124 28.13 0.92 6.88
C ALA A 124 28.35 -0.35 7.70
N ALA A 125 28.56 -0.25 9.01
CA ALA A 125 28.66 -1.40 9.91
C ALA A 125 27.35 -2.19 10.02
N ILE A 126 26.19 -1.48 10.08
CA ILE A 126 24.86 -2.11 10.09
C ILE A 126 24.64 -2.88 8.78
N CYS A 127 24.88 -2.24 7.65
CA CYS A 127 24.74 -2.88 6.33
C CYS A 127 25.76 -4.00 6.12
N GLY A 128 26.98 -3.83 6.61
CA GLY A 128 28.02 -4.86 6.63
C GLY A 128 27.60 -6.09 7.44
N ARG A 129 26.92 -5.91 8.59
CA ARG A 129 26.37 -6.99 9.40
C ARG A 129 25.29 -7.77 8.67
N ILE A 130 24.38 -7.08 7.98
CA ILE A 130 23.32 -7.71 7.14
C ILE A 130 23.98 -8.47 5.98
N GLY A 131 24.97 -7.86 5.32
CA GLY A 131 25.74 -8.47 4.24
C GLY A 131 26.50 -9.72 4.66
N ALA A 132 27.12 -9.71 5.85
CA ALA A 132 27.83 -10.83 6.41
C ALA A 132 26.96 -12.07 6.68
N LEU A 133 25.64 -11.89 6.87
CA LEU A 133 24.67 -12.98 6.94
C LEU A 133 24.28 -13.55 5.57
N GLY A 134 24.75 -12.91 4.47
CA GLY A 134 24.42 -13.31 3.09
C GLY A 134 23.24 -12.56 2.51
N TYR A 135 22.64 -11.60 3.22
CA TYR A 135 21.54 -10.81 2.71
C TYR A 135 22.06 -9.52 2.07
N ARG A 136 21.29 -8.97 1.12
CA ARG A 136 21.69 -7.80 0.34
C ARG A 136 20.91 -6.58 0.78
N PRO A 137 21.48 -5.73 1.71
CA PRO A 137 20.85 -4.47 2.04
C PRO A 137 20.97 -3.51 0.84
N ARG A 138 19.90 -2.76 0.57
CA ARG A 138 19.84 -1.74 -0.49
C ARG A 138 19.02 -0.55 0.01
N PRO A 139 19.29 0.67 -0.48
CA PRO A 139 18.40 1.80 -0.26
C PRO A 139 16.99 1.49 -0.75
N LEU A 140 15.98 1.97 -0.05
CA LEU A 140 14.57 1.65 -0.37
C LEU A 140 14.19 2.11 -1.79
N ALA A 141 14.75 3.22 -2.26
CA ALA A 141 14.54 3.75 -3.61
C ALA A 141 14.97 2.80 -4.76
N HIS A 142 15.83 1.81 -4.49
CA HIS A 142 16.33 0.84 -5.46
C HIS A 142 15.64 -0.54 -5.37
N ALA A 143 14.62 -0.67 -4.52
CA ALA A 143 13.94 -1.95 -4.26
C ALA A 143 13.02 -2.43 -5.40
N ALA A 144 12.83 -1.62 -6.43
CA ALA A 144 11.82 -1.86 -7.48
C ALA A 144 12.31 -2.67 -8.69
N ALA A 145 13.47 -3.33 -8.65
CA ALA A 145 13.90 -4.20 -9.74
C ALA A 145 13.09 -5.53 -9.76
N PRO A 146 12.68 -6.02 -10.94
CA PRO A 146 12.00 -7.31 -11.05
C PRO A 146 12.89 -8.44 -10.52
N ASP A 147 12.26 -9.44 -9.91
CA ASP A 147 12.96 -10.64 -9.46
C ASP A 147 13.56 -11.38 -10.68
N ARG A 148 14.83 -11.15 -10.92
CA ARG A 148 15.55 -11.72 -12.07
C ARG A 148 15.56 -13.24 -12.02
N ASP A 149 15.61 -13.86 -10.84
CA ASP A 149 15.59 -15.31 -10.70
C ASP A 149 14.26 -15.90 -11.15
N LEU A 150 13.14 -15.29 -10.74
CA LEU A 150 11.81 -15.73 -11.17
C LEU A 150 11.62 -15.55 -12.69
N LEU A 151 12.11 -14.45 -13.26
CA LEU A 151 12.06 -14.21 -14.73
C LEU A 151 12.92 -15.21 -15.50
N LEU A 152 14.12 -15.53 -15.00
CA LEU A 152 14.99 -16.55 -15.62
C LEU A 152 14.33 -17.94 -15.56
N ARG A 153 13.73 -18.32 -14.42
CA ARG A 153 13.01 -19.58 -14.27
C ARG A 153 11.81 -19.67 -15.22
N LEU A 154 11.06 -18.56 -15.35
CA LEU A 154 9.98 -18.46 -16.33
C LEU A 154 10.51 -18.60 -17.76
N GLY A 155 11.61 -17.94 -18.11
CA GLY A 155 12.22 -18.02 -19.43
C GLY A 155 12.63 -19.45 -19.79
N VAL A 156 13.30 -20.14 -18.87
CA VAL A 156 13.69 -21.57 -19.07
C VAL A 156 12.46 -22.47 -19.16
N ALA A 157 11.45 -22.28 -18.28
CA ALA A 157 10.22 -23.08 -18.33
C ALA A 157 9.46 -22.86 -19.65
N ALA A 158 9.35 -21.63 -20.12
CA ALA A 158 8.69 -21.30 -21.40
C ALA A 158 9.46 -21.90 -22.60
N PHE A 159 10.79 -21.79 -22.58
CA PHE A 159 11.63 -22.42 -23.60
C PHE A 159 11.43 -23.93 -23.62
N CYS A 160 11.47 -24.61 -22.46
CA CYS A 160 11.22 -26.03 -22.34
C CYS A 160 9.82 -26.38 -22.83
N ALA A 161 8.79 -25.67 -22.42
CA ALA A 161 7.41 -25.92 -22.80
C ALA A 161 7.19 -25.81 -24.31
N MET A 162 7.74 -24.77 -24.95
CA MET A 162 7.62 -24.57 -26.39
C MET A 162 8.31 -25.70 -27.18
N ASN A 163 9.51 -26.10 -26.78
CA ASN A 163 10.26 -27.14 -27.48
C ASN A 163 9.66 -28.56 -27.26
N VAL A 164 9.26 -28.86 -26.01
CA VAL A 164 8.61 -30.15 -25.71
C VAL A 164 7.27 -30.25 -26.45
N MET A 165 6.47 -29.15 -26.50
CA MET A 165 5.22 -29.11 -27.26
C MET A 165 5.44 -29.40 -28.76
N LEU A 166 6.50 -28.83 -29.36
CA LEU A 166 6.84 -29.05 -30.76
C LEU A 166 7.17 -30.53 -31.00
N LEU A 167 7.97 -31.14 -30.11
CA LEU A 167 8.34 -32.58 -30.21
C LEU A 167 7.13 -33.48 -29.98
N SER A 168 6.25 -33.14 -29.03
CA SER A 168 4.99 -33.84 -28.77
C SER A 168 4.03 -33.76 -29.95
N ALA A 169 3.97 -32.62 -30.66
CA ALA A 169 3.19 -32.49 -31.88
C ALA A 169 3.63 -33.47 -32.95
N GLY A 170 4.94 -33.72 -33.09
CA GLY A 170 5.48 -34.74 -33.96
C GLY A 170 5.06 -36.16 -33.56
N LEU A 171 5.05 -36.47 -32.24
CA LEU A 171 4.56 -37.77 -31.74
C LEU A 171 3.06 -37.96 -31.98
N TYR A 172 2.25 -36.91 -31.76
CA TYR A 172 0.79 -36.95 -32.02
C TYR A 172 0.46 -37.07 -33.51
N ALA A 173 1.21 -36.39 -34.38
CA ALA A 173 1.07 -36.54 -35.83
C ALA A 173 1.43 -37.97 -36.29
N GLY A 174 2.42 -38.60 -35.63
CA GLY A 174 2.81 -39.97 -35.87
C GLY A 174 1.71 -41.00 -35.58
N TRP A 175 0.72 -40.69 -34.74
CA TRP A 175 -0.46 -41.54 -34.52
C TRP A 175 -1.34 -41.68 -35.77
N PHE A 176 -1.40 -40.61 -36.58
CA PHE A 176 -2.23 -40.60 -37.78
C PHE A 176 -1.49 -41.02 -39.03
N ALA A 177 -0.19 -40.65 -39.11
CA ALA A 177 0.63 -40.91 -40.31
C ALA A 177 1.58 -42.11 -40.19
N GLY A 178 1.72 -42.67 -38.98
CA GLY A 178 2.73 -43.65 -38.64
C GLY A 178 4.12 -42.99 -38.40
N ILE A 179 4.84 -43.46 -37.41
CA ILE A 179 6.20 -43.00 -37.07
C ILE A 179 7.07 -44.23 -36.82
N ALA A 180 8.33 -44.21 -37.31
CA ALA A 180 9.25 -45.32 -37.04
C ALA A 180 9.57 -45.39 -35.54
N PRO A 181 9.67 -46.62 -34.95
CA PRO A 181 9.92 -46.78 -33.49
C PRO A 181 11.19 -46.08 -33.01
N ARG A 182 12.21 -45.99 -33.81
CA ARG A 182 13.48 -45.32 -33.51
C ARG A 182 13.28 -43.76 -33.44
N GLU A 183 12.51 -43.21 -34.35
CA GLU A 183 12.20 -41.75 -34.37
C GLU A 183 11.33 -41.39 -33.20
N ALA A 184 10.30 -42.16 -32.88
CA ALA A 184 9.47 -41.96 -31.71
C ALA A 184 10.29 -42.03 -30.41
N ALA A 185 11.21 -42.97 -30.29
CA ALA A 185 12.11 -43.08 -29.15
C ALA A 185 13.02 -41.84 -29.04
N LEU A 186 13.61 -41.39 -30.15
CA LEU A 186 14.43 -40.18 -30.16
C LEU A 186 13.65 -38.95 -29.69
N LEU A 187 12.43 -38.74 -30.20
CA LEU A 187 11.58 -37.63 -29.77
C LEU A 187 11.22 -37.68 -28.27
N ARG A 188 10.91 -38.87 -27.73
CA ARG A 188 10.60 -39.02 -26.29
C ARG A 188 11.81 -38.72 -25.40
N TRP A 189 12.99 -39.28 -25.73
CA TRP A 189 14.22 -39.03 -24.97
C TRP A 189 14.64 -37.56 -25.01
N THR A 190 14.52 -36.91 -26.19
CA THR A 190 14.80 -35.49 -26.35
C THR A 190 13.82 -34.62 -25.56
N SER A 191 12.53 -34.99 -25.59
CA SER A 191 11.50 -34.31 -24.77
C SER A 191 11.80 -34.44 -23.28
N LEU A 192 12.19 -35.62 -22.80
CA LEU A 192 12.55 -35.82 -21.40
C LEU A 192 13.77 -34.97 -20.99
N ALA A 193 14.83 -34.96 -21.84
CA ALA A 193 16.03 -34.18 -21.59
C ALA A 193 15.72 -32.67 -21.48
N ILE A 194 14.89 -32.14 -22.40
CA ILE A 194 14.47 -30.72 -22.39
C ILE A 194 13.53 -30.42 -21.23
N ALA A 195 12.63 -31.32 -20.83
CA ALA A 195 11.70 -31.11 -19.72
C ALA A 195 12.38 -31.13 -18.34
N THR A 196 13.51 -31.82 -18.20
CA THR A 196 14.23 -32.00 -16.92
C THR A 196 14.63 -30.66 -16.25
N PRO A 197 15.25 -29.69 -16.94
CA PRO A 197 15.55 -28.40 -16.36
C PRO A 197 14.29 -27.65 -15.84
N ALA A 198 13.16 -27.78 -16.54
CA ALA A 198 11.89 -27.17 -16.08
C ALA A 198 11.41 -27.81 -14.77
N ALA A 199 11.45 -29.17 -14.70
CA ALA A 199 10.97 -29.89 -13.52
C ALA A 199 11.89 -29.72 -12.31
N LEU A 200 13.21 -29.75 -12.45
CA LEU A 200 14.13 -29.73 -11.31
C LEU A 200 14.57 -28.33 -10.88
N TRP A 201 14.69 -27.39 -11.82
CA TRP A 201 15.18 -26.05 -11.51
C TRP A 201 14.09 -24.98 -11.60
N SER A 202 13.32 -24.91 -12.69
CA SER A 202 12.29 -23.89 -12.82
C SER A 202 11.15 -24.10 -11.81
N ALA A 203 10.73 -25.35 -11.56
CA ALA A 203 9.68 -25.68 -10.59
C ALA A 203 10.13 -25.55 -9.12
N ALA A 204 11.41 -25.36 -8.83
CA ALA A 204 11.93 -25.35 -7.46
C ALA A 204 11.17 -24.41 -6.49
N PRO A 205 10.75 -23.18 -6.85
CA PRO A 205 9.97 -22.32 -5.93
C PRO A 205 8.60 -22.92 -5.55
N LEU A 206 7.98 -23.68 -6.47
CA LEU A 206 6.69 -24.36 -6.23
C LEU A 206 6.88 -25.57 -5.30
N LEU A 207 7.91 -26.36 -5.57
CA LEU A 207 8.25 -27.55 -4.77
C LEU A 207 8.70 -27.16 -3.36
N GLN A 208 9.51 -26.11 -3.22
CA GLN A 208 9.97 -25.60 -1.92
C GLN A 208 8.81 -25.05 -1.09
N GLY A 209 7.85 -24.31 -1.70
CA GLY A 209 6.65 -23.83 -1.03
C GLY A 209 5.80 -24.98 -0.48
N ALA A 210 5.57 -26.02 -1.29
CA ALA A 210 4.84 -27.22 -0.88
C ALA A 210 5.57 -27.99 0.23
N TRP A 211 6.87 -28.17 0.11
CA TRP A 211 7.70 -28.87 1.10
C TRP A 211 7.73 -28.13 2.43
N GLY A 212 7.90 -26.78 2.41
CA GLY A 212 7.86 -25.94 3.59
C GLY A 212 6.52 -26.08 4.32
N ALA A 213 5.41 -25.99 3.61
CA ALA A 213 4.07 -26.15 4.18
C ALA A 213 3.89 -27.55 4.82
N LEU A 214 4.28 -28.60 4.11
CA LEU A 214 4.17 -29.98 4.59
C LEU A 214 4.99 -30.21 5.86
N ARG A 215 6.21 -29.66 5.92
CA ARG A 215 7.08 -29.74 7.10
C ARG A 215 6.46 -29.10 8.33
N HIS A 216 5.69 -28.01 8.13
CA HIS A 216 4.95 -27.34 9.20
C HIS A 216 3.53 -27.88 9.41
N ARG A 217 3.19 -29.04 8.79
CA ARG A 217 1.85 -29.67 8.84
C ARG A 217 0.72 -28.75 8.35
N LEU A 218 1.03 -27.84 7.45
CA LEU A 218 0.07 -26.96 6.80
C LEU A 218 -0.27 -27.50 5.41
N LEU A 219 -1.57 -27.54 5.08
CA LEU A 219 -2.02 -27.88 3.73
C LEU A 219 -2.08 -26.60 2.90
N SER A 220 -1.08 -26.39 2.05
CA SER A 220 -1.03 -25.25 1.14
C SER A 220 -1.59 -25.60 -0.25
N VAL A 221 -2.03 -24.58 -0.98
CA VAL A 221 -2.47 -24.72 -2.38
C VAL A 221 -1.35 -25.16 -3.35
N ASP A 222 -0.08 -24.98 -2.95
CA ASP A 222 1.06 -25.45 -3.73
C ASP A 222 1.24 -26.98 -3.67
N LEU A 223 0.65 -27.66 -2.66
CA LEU A 223 0.84 -29.08 -2.45
C LEU A 223 0.28 -29.96 -3.59
N PRO A 224 -0.98 -29.81 -4.04
CA PRO A 224 -1.49 -30.57 -5.20
C PRO A 224 -0.68 -30.32 -6.47
N VAL A 225 -0.24 -29.08 -6.68
CA VAL A 225 0.59 -28.68 -7.82
C VAL A 225 1.95 -29.40 -7.79
N ALA A 226 2.62 -29.39 -6.64
CA ALA A 226 3.90 -30.09 -6.46
C ALA A 226 3.76 -31.58 -6.68
N VAL A 227 2.71 -32.20 -6.12
CA VAL A 227 2.40 -33.63 -6.34
C VAL A 227 2.16 -33.90 -7.82
N GLY A 228 1.41 -33.02 -8.52
CA GLY A 228 1.16 -33.13 -9.96
C GLY A 228 2.45 -33.07 -10.79
N ILE A 229 3.32 -32.09 -10.52
CA ILE A 229 4.62 -31.95 -11.21
C ILE A 229 5.49 -33.19 -11.00
N ILE A 230 5.64 -33.63 -9.74
CA ILE A 230 6.44 -34.84 -9.42
C ILE A 230 5.88 -36.10 -10.09
N ALA A 231 4.55 -36.27 -10.01
CA ALA A 231 3.90 -37.43 -10.61
C ALA A 231 3.99 -37.43 -12.15
N MET A 232 3.80 -36.27 -12.81
CA MET A 232 3.98 -36.17 -14.27
C MET A 232 5.41 -36.39 -14.70
N TYR A 233 6.40 -35.88 -13.95
CA TYR A 233 7.80 -36.14 -14.26
C TYR A 233 8.17 -37.60 -14.08
N ALA A 234 7.77 -38.22 -12.97
CA ALA A 234 8.01 -39.64 -12.69
C ALA A 234 7.36 -40.55 -13.77
N HIS A 235 6.09 -40.22 -14.12
CA HIS A 235 5.39 -40.91 -15.22
C HIS A 235 6.10 -40.68 -16.55
N GLY A 236 6.57 -39.48 -16.85
CA GLY A 236 7.30 -39.13 -18.05
C GLY A 236 8.60 -39.94 -18.20
N VAL A 237 9.36 -40.13 -17.12
CA VAL A 237 10.55 -41.01 -17.10
C VAL A 237 10.14 -42.48 -17.37
N TRP A 238 9.13 -42.97 -16.64
CA TRP A 238 8.66 -44.35 -16.76
C TRP A 238 8.10 -44.64 -18.16
N ALA A 239 7.26 -43.75 -18.71
CA ALA A 239 6.69 -43.89 -20.05
C ALA A 239 7.76 -43.83 -21.15
N THR A 240 8.77 -42.97 -21.02
CA THR A 240 9.90 -42.92 -21.96
C THR A 240 10.68 -44.23 -21.99
N LEU A 241 10.94 -44.83 -20.81
CA LEU A 241 11.62 -46.14 -20.71
C LEU A 241 10.80 -47.27 -21.33
N ARG A 242 9.48 -47.24 -21.24
CA ARG A 242 8.59 -48.26 -21.80
C ARG A 242 8.15 -47.97 -23.23
N GLY A 243 8.47 -46.82 -23.77
CA GLY A 243 8.01 -46.39 -25.10
C GLY A 243 6.52 -46.01 -25.15
N GLU A 244 5.93 -45.68 -23.99
CA GLU A 244 4.55 -45.26 -23.83
C GLU A 244 4.40 -43.74 -23.96
N GLU A 245 3.17 -43.23 -23.83
CA GLU A 245 2.85 -41.82 -23.93
C GLU A 245 3.29 -41.09 -22.66
N ALA A 246 4.07 -40.02 -22.82
CA ALA A 246 4.57 -39.19 -21.72
C ALA A 246 3.93 -37.79 -21.78
N TRP A 247 3.38 -37.26 -20.65
CA TRP A 247 2.74 -35.96 -20.57
C TRP A 247 3.72 -34.84 -20.14
N LEU A 248 4.91 -34.83 -20.75
CA LEU A 248 5.98 -33.88 -20.46
C LEU A 248 5.65 -32.46 -20.97
N ASP A 249 4.88 -32.36 -22.05
CA ASP A 249 4.33 -31.13 -22.60
C ASP A 249 3.38 -30.48 -21.63
N SER A 250 2.46 -31.22 -21.04
CA SER A 250 1.51 -30.77 -20.04
C SER A 250 2.23 -30.26 -18.78
N MET A 251 3.24 -30.97 -18.32
CA MET A 251 4.05 -30.62 -17.15
C MET A 251 4.83 -29.31 -17.37
N THR A 252 5.54 -29.20 -18.49
CA THR A 252 6.35 -28.02 -18.79
C THR A 252 5.48 -26.80 -19.01
N MET A 253 4.32 -26.94 -19.68
CA MET A 253 3.33 -25.89 -19.84
C MET A 253 2.76 -25.44 -18.47
N LEU A 254 2.39 -26.38 -17.60
CA LEU A 254 1.91 -26.10 -16.26
C LEU A 254 2.93 -25.26 -15.47
N ILE A 255 4.21 -25.64 -15.46
CA ILE A 255 5.27 -24.92 -14.76
C ILE A 255 5.42 -23.50 -15.32
N ALA A 256 5.46 -23.35 -16.65
CA ALA A 256 5.60 -22.05 -17.31
C ALA A 256 4.42 -21.13 -16.97
N LEU A 257 3.20 -21.63 -17.00
CA LEU A 257 1.99 -20.85 -16.71
C LEU A 257 1.89 -20.44 -15.23
N LEU A 258 2.27 -21.32 -14.31
CA LEU A 258 2.29 -20.99 -12.88
C LEU A 258 3.35 -19.94 -12.54
N LEU A 259 4.55 -20.05 -13.11
CA LEU A 259 5.58 -19.02 -12.95
C LEU A 259 5.17 -17.70 -13.60
N GLY A 260 4.54 -17.74 -14.79
CA GLY A 260 3.96 -16.58 -15.45
C GLY A 260 2.90 -15.88 -14.57
N GLY A 261 2.01 -16.66 -13.95
CA GLY A 261 1.03 -16.17 -12.98
C GLY A 261 1.70 -15.45 -11.80
N ARG A 262 2.76 -16.01 -11.22
CA ARG A 262 3.53 -15.39 -10.13
C ARG A 262 4.22 -14.09 -10.55
N VAL A 263 4.77 -14.03 -11.77
CA VAL A 263 5.37 -12.80 -12.33
C VAL A 263 4.31 -11.71 -12.51
N LEU A 264 3.12 -12.06 -13.00
CA LEU A 264 2.01 -11.12 -13.16
C LEU A 264 1.49 -10.62 -11.79
N GLU A 265 1.41 -11.49 -10.79
CA GLU A 265 1.05 -11.13 -9.42
C GLU A 265 2.03 -10.13 -8.82
N GLN A 266 3.34 -10.42 -8.90
CA GLN A 266 4.38 -9.49 -8.45
C GLN A 266 4.31 -8.15 -9.18
N GLY A 267 4.07 -8.17 -10.50
CA GLY A 267 3.90 -6.97 -11.32
C GLY A 267 2.69 -6.13 -10.90
N GLY A 268 1.55 -6.76 -10.58
CA GLY A 268 0.35 -6.09 -10.08
C GLY A 268 0.58 -5.44 -8.71
N ARG A 269 1.19 -6.17 -7.79
CA ARG A 269 1.55 -5.69 -6.45
C ARG A 269 2.52 -4.51 -6.52
N ARG A 270 3.50 -4.60 -7.41
CA ARG A 270 4.48 -3.54 -7.66
C ARG A 270 3.84 -2.26 -8.19
N ARG A 271 2.93 -2.34 -9.16
CA ARG A 271 2.20 -1.16 -9.69
C ARG A 271 1.38 -0.46 -8.62
N ALA A 272 0.76 -1.19 -7.69
CA ALA A 272 0.04 -0.61 -6.56
C ALA A 272 0.98 0.15 -5.62
N VAL A 273 2.17 -0.39 -5.34
CA VAL A 273 3.21 0.28 -4.54
C VAL A 273 3.80 1.48 -5.29
N GLU A 274 4.05 1.36 -6.59
CA GLU A 274 4.55 2.45 -7.44
C GLU A 274 3.53 3.59 -7.56
N ALA A 275 2.23 3.29 -7.67
CA ALA A 275 1.17 4.30 -7.64
C ALA A 275 1.12 5.05 -6.30
N ALA A 276 1.33 4.36 -5.17
CA ALA A 276 1.47 4.97 -3.86
C ALA A 276 2.77 5.80 -3.72
N GLN A 277 3.87 5.34 -4.32
CA GLN A 277 5.17 6.03 -4.30
C GLN A 277 5.23 7.21 -5.29
N SER A 278 4.49 7.19 -6.39
CA SER A 278 4.40 8.34 -7.30
C SER A 278 3.81 9.57 -6.60
N LEU A 279 2.98 9.38 -5.57
CA LEU A 279 2.51 10.46 -4.70
C LEU A 279 3.64 11.07 -3.86
N ALA A 280 4.67 10.30 -3.47
CA ALA A 280 5.84 10.80 -2.75
C ALA A 280 6.89 11.45 -3.67
N GLY A 281 6.86 11.15 -4.97
CA GLY A 281 7.78 11.71 -5.97
C GLY A 281 7.47 13.14 -6.41
N PHE A 282 6.46 13.79 -5.84
CA PHE A 282 6.06 15.16 -6.20
C PHE A 282 6.92 16.27 -5.58
N ALA A 283 7.87 15.97 -4.68
CA ALA A 283 8.79 16.97 -4.19
C ALA A 283 9.96 17.15 -5.19
N PRO A 284 10.36 18.39 -5.52
CA PRO A 284 11.49 18.63 -6.41
C PRO A 284 12.79 18.12 -5.77
N ALA A 285 13.75 17.73 -6.61
CA ALA A 285 15.05 17.23 -6.13
C ALA A 285 15.88 18.30 -5.41
N THR A 286 15.67 19.58 -5.73
CA THR A 286 16.41 20.73 -5.17
C THR A 286 15.45 21.82 -4.72
N ALA A 287 15.89 22.59 -3.73
CA ALA A 287 15.19 23.73 -3.17
C ALA A 287 16.09 24.96 -3.11
N ARG A 288 15.53 26.14 -3.22
CA ARG A 288 16.24 27.42 -3.07
C ARG A 288 16.07 27.91 -1.63
N ARG A 289 17.08 27.63 -0.79
CA ARG A 289 17.10 28.06 0.62
C ARG A 289 17.59 29.51 0.73
N VAL A 290 16.90 30.31 1.54
CA VAL A 290 17.23 31.71 1.82
C VAL A 290 18.05 31.80 3.10
N LEU A 291 19.28 32.34 3.00
CA LEU A 291 20.20 32.57 4.10
C LEU A 291 20.55 34.07 4.15
N GLY A 292 19.80 34.84 4.94
CA GLY A 292 19.89 36.31 4.93
C GLY A 292 19.59 36.85 3.52
N ASP A 293 20.52 37.57 2.89
CA ASP A 293 20.37 38.14 1.54
C ASP A 293 20.84 37.18 0.42
N ARG A 294 21.22 35.96 0.74
CA ARG A 294 21.69 34.97 -0.24
C ARG A 294 20.71 33.84 -0.41
N VAL A 295 20.55 33.40 -1.66
CA VAL A 295 19.74 32.22 -2.01
C VAL A 295 20.70 31.12 -2.47
N GLU A 296 20.64 29.97 -1.81
CA GLU A 296 21.46 28.80 -2.09
C GLU A 296 20.59 27.65 -2.60
N SER A 297 21.02 26.98 -3.67
CA SER A 297 20.36 25.75 -4.13
C SER A 297 20.87 24.56 -3.31
N VAL A 298 19.95 23.90 -2.60
CA VAL A 298 20.25 22.73 -1.78
C VAL A 298 19.38 21.56 -2.22
N PRO A 299 19.84 20.30 -2.03
CA PRO A 299 18.96 19.15 -2.16
C PRO A 299 17.75 19.27 -1.22
N ALA A 300 16.52 18.99 -1.71
CA ALA A 300 15.31 19.17 -0.91
C ALA A 300 15.29 18.31 0.35
N ASN A 301 15.97 17.16 0.33
CA ASN A 301 16.12 16.26 1.50
C ASN A 301 17.07 16.82 2.58
N ARG A 302 17.76 17.93 2.34
CA ARG A 302 18.60 18.64 3.35
C ARG A 302 17.91 19.84 3.97
N LEU A 303 16.66 20.11 3.61
CA LEU A 303 15.85 21.14 4.27
C LEU A 303 15.54 20.70 5.71
N ALA A 304 15.62 21.66 6.62
CA ALA A 304 15.26 21.50 8.03
C ALA A 304 14.02 22.34 8.36
N VAL A 305 13.31 21.94 9.41
CA VAL A 305 12.19 22.74 9.96
C VAL A 305 12.72 24.10 10.39
N GLY A 306 12.06 25.17 9.94
CA GLY A 306 12.47 26.57 10.18
C GLY A 306 13.26 27.18 9.03
N ASP A 307 13.78 26.40 8.08
CA ASP A 307 14.42 26.95 6.88
C ASP A 307 13.44 27.82 6.09
N ARG A 308 13.97 28.87 5.45
CA ARG A 308 13.20 29.72 4.51
C ARG A 308 13.53 29.30 3.10
N VAL A 309 12.51 29.09 2.27
CA VAL A 309 12.65 28.62 0.88
C VAL A 309 11.93 29.57 -0.05
N MET A 310 12.57 29.97 -1.11
CA MET A 310 11.96 30.76 -2.18
C MET A 310 11.45 29.85 -3.29
N ILE A 311 10.18 30.04 -3.70
CA ILE A 311 9.52 29.25 -4.72
C ILE A 311 8.96 30.19 -5.77
N GLY A 312 9.39 30.05 -7.01
CA GLY A 312 8.99 30.90 -8.12
C GLY A 312 7.95 30.26 -9.03
N LEU A 313 7.50 31.03 -10.00
CA LEU A 313 6.56 30.61 -11.04
C LEU A 313 7.00 29.29 -11.70
N GLY A 314 6.10 28.32 -11.80
CA GLY A 314 6.35 27.00 -12.39
C GLY A 314 7.16 26.05 -11.51
N GLU A 315 7.65 26.50 -10.35
CA GLU A 315 8.38 25.64 -9.43
C GLU A 315 7.43 24.86 -8.50
N GLN A 316 7.88 23.68 -8.12
CA GLN A 316 7.18 22.86 -7.13
C GLN A 316 7.61 23.20 -5.71
N VAL A 317 6.66 23.13 -4.77
CA VAL A 317 6.90 23.30 -3.33
C VAL A 317 7.76 22.13 -2.83
N PRO A 318 8.98 22.40 -2.26
CA PRO A 318 9.91 21.34 -1.89
C PRO A 318 9.62 20.70 -0.52
N ALA A 319 8.86 21.36 0.33
CA ALA A 319 8.57 20.94 1.71
C ALA A 319 7.27 21.57 2.19
N ASP A 320 6.61 20.97 3.19
CA ASP A 320 5.44 21.59 3.80
C ASP A 320 5.86 22.85 4.56
N GLY A 321 5.05 23.90 4.47
CA GLY A 321 5.41 25.17 5.11
C GLY A 321 4.27 26.15 5.23
N VAL A 322 4.62 27.35 5.70
CA VAL A 322 3.74 28.52 5.81
C VAL A 322 4.35 29.65 5.00
N VAL A 323 3.54 30.29 4.16
CA VAL A 323 3.96 31.45 3.38
C VAL A 323 4.27 32.62 4.29
N MET A 324 5.49 33.14 4.20
CA MET A 324 5.98 34.27 4.98
C MET A 324 5.83 35.59 4.21
N ASP A 325 5.98 35.53 2.89
CA ASP A 325 5.87 36.66 1.99
C ASP A 325 5.47 36.19 0.60
N GLY A 326 4.75 37.04 -0.13
CA GLY A 326 4.30 36.76 -1.49
C GLY A 326 2.80 36.51 -1.57
N ARG A 327 2.28 36.69 -2.80
CA ARG A 327 0.89 36.38 -3.17
C ARG A 327 0.87 35.81 -4.58
N GLY A 328 -0.03 34.89 -4.84
CA GLY A 328 -0.19 34.30 -6.15
C GLY A 328 -1.20 33.18 -6.16
N ARG A 329 -1.10 32.30 -7.15
CA ARG A 329 -1.95 31.12 -7.28
C ARG A 329 -1.08 29.88 -7.36
N MET A 330 -1.54 28.81 -6.74
CA MET A 330 -0.84 27.52 -6.72
C MET A 330 -1.76 26.44 -7.27
N GLU A 331 -1.26 25.68 -8.21
CA GLU A 331 -1.91 24.49 -8.74
C GLU A 331 -1.61 23.31 -7.84
N MET A 332 -2.65 22.71 -7.31
CA MET A 332 -2.57 21.52 -6.45
C MET A 332 -3.26 20.32 -7.12
N ALA A 333 -3.50 20.37 -8.42
CA ALA A 333 -4.24 19.37 -9.19
C ALA A 333 -3.71 17.94 -8.97
N MET A 334 -2.40 17.79 -8.83
CA MET A 334 -1.77 16.49 -8.56
C MET A 334 -1.99 15.98 -7.13
N LEU A 335 -2.33 16.87 -6.19
CA LEU A 335 -2.61 16.56 -4.80
C LEU A 335 -4.12 16.53 -4.51
N THR A 336 -4.88 17.41 -5.15
CA THR A 336 -6.31 17.61 -4.89
C THR A 336 -7.22 17.06 -5.98
N GLY A 337 -6.67 16.80 -7.18
CA GLY A 337 -7.45 16.44 -8.37
C GLY A 337 -8.18 17.62 -9.03
N GLU A 338 -8.10 18.83 -8.47
CA GLU A 338 -8.72 20.04 -8.99
C GLU A 338 -7.72 20.83 -9.86
N SER A 339 -8.09 21.07 -11.11
CA SER A 339 -7.22 21.76 -12.09
C SER A 339 -7.25 23.30 -11.92
N GLU A 340 -8.08 23.85 -11.07
CA GLU A 340 -8.16 25.29 -10.83
C GLU A 340 -7.11 25.72 -9.80
N PRO A 341 -6.19 26.65 -10.12
CA PRO A 341 -5.20 27.15 -9.18
C PRO A 341 -5.87 27.90 -8.01
N VAL A 342 -5.47 27.57 -6.79
CA VAL A 342 -5.97 28.16 -5.54
C VAL A 342 -5.16 29.43 -5.24
N GLY A 343 -5.84 30.51 -4.79
CA GLY A 343 -5.16 31.72 -4.33
C GLY A 343 -4.44 31.47 -2.99
N ILE A 344 -3.16 31.81 -2.93
CA ILE A 344 -2.28 31.64 -1.77
C ILE A 344 -1.68 32.99 -1.39
N GLY A 345 -1.60 33.28 -0.10
CA GLY A 345 -1.02 34.50 0.45
C GLY A 345 -0.28 34.29 1.77
N GLU A 346 0.19 35.38 2.36
CA GLU A 346 0.90 35.36 3.64
C GLU A 346 0.09 34.70 4.77
N GLY A 347 0.70 33.77 5.48
CA GLY A 347 0.09 32.99 6.55
C GLY A 347 -0.60 31.70 6.11
N ASP A 348 -0.77 31.48 4.79
CA ASP A 348 -1.38 30.26 4.28
C ASP A 348 -0.41 29.07 4.33
N ARG A 349 -0.96 27.87 4.51
CA ARG A 349 -0.18 26.64 4.49
C ARG A 349 -0.02 26.13 3.07
N VAL A 350 1.18 25.68 2.74
CA VAL A 350 1.52 25.03 1.48
C VAL A 350 2.06 23.65 1.75
N VAL A 351 1.75 22.72 0.85
CA VAL A 351 2.13 21.30 0.95
C VAL A 351 3.14 20.97 -0.15
N ALA A 352 4.11 20.13 0.18
CA ALA A 352 5.11 19.65 -0.77
C ALA A 352 4.45 19.06 -2.03
N GLY A 353 4.95 19.42 -3.22
CA GLY A 353 4.43 18.94 -4.50
C GLY A 353 3.45 19.88 -5.21
N GLY A 354 2.89 20.91 -4.54
CA GLY A 354 2.12 21.97 -5.21
C GLY A 354 2.98 22.73 -6.21
N VAL A 355 2.39 23.22 -7.31
CA VAL A 355 3.09 23.98 -8.37
C VAL A 355 2.63 25.43 -8.35
N VAL A 356 3.55 26.39 -8.34
CA VAL A 356 3.22 27.82 -8.39
C VAL A 356 2.75 28.18 -9.81
N ALA A 357 1.45 28.49 -9.95
CA ALA A 357 0.84 28.89 -11.21
C ALA A 357 0.97 30.40 -11.47
N GLU A 358 0.99 31.22 -10.43
CA GLU A 358 1.16 32.68 -10.52
C GLU A 358 1.90 33.19 -9.28
N GLY A 359 2.76 34.19 -9.46
CA GLY A 359 3.50 34.84 -8.36
C GLY A 359 4.76 34.12 -7.92
N SER A 360 5.22 34.45 -6.73
CA SER A 360 6.34 33.80 -6.05
C SER A 360 6.11 33.88 -4.54
N PHE A 361 6.65 32.90 -3.83
CA PHE A 361 6.43 32.78 -2.39
C PHE A 361 7.73 32.59 -1.64
N GLU A 362 7.85 33.19 -0.49
CA GLU A 362 8.81 32.80 0.51
C GLU A 362 8.09 31.96 1.58
N VAL A 363 8.54 30.73 1.76
CA VAL A 363 7.89 29.74 2.61
C VAL A 363 8.84 29.35 3.73
N ARG A 364 8.36 29.37 4.97
CA ARG A 364 9.05 28.78 6.12
C ARG A 364 8.66 27.32 6.25
N VAL A 365 9.64 26.44 6.21
CA VAL A 365 9.46 24.99 6.28
C VAL A 365 8.92 24.59 7.65
N THR A 366 7.85 23.81 7.66
CA THR A 366 7.24 23.21 8.87
C THR A 366 7.43 21.70 8.93
N ALA A 367 7.60 21.03 7.77
CA ALA A 367 8.00 19.64 7.67
C ALA A 367 8.76 19.41 6.36
N ALA A 368 9.82 18.60 6.39
CA ALA A 368 10.70 18.35 5.24
C ALA A 368 10.98 16.86 5.04
N GLY A 369 11.36 16.47 3.82
CA GLY A 369 11.75 15.09 3.48
C GLY A 369 10.62 14.08 3.76
N GLU A 370 10.91 13.08 4.57
CA GLU A 370 9.96 12.02 4.93
C GLU A 370 8.83 12.48 5.87
N ASP A 371 8.97 13.63 6.53
CA ASP A 371 7.99 14.18 7.45
C ASP A 371 6.93 15.04 6.76
N THR A 372 7.08 15.32 5.47
CA THR A 372 6.03 16.00 4.69
C THR A 372 4.76 15.16 4.68
N LEU A 373 3.61 15.83 4.60
CA LEU A 373 2.30 15.18 4.57
C LEU A 373 2.24 14.08 3.49
N VAL A 374 2.70 14.41 2.29
CA VAL A 374 2.69 13.49 1.14
C VAL A 374 3.64 12.33 1.35
N ALA A 375 4.84 12.55 1.89
CA ALA A 375 5.80 11.47 2.15
C ALA A 375 5.30 10.51 3.24
N ARG A 376 4.70 11.04 4.32
CA ARG A 376 4.07 10.21 5.38
C ARG A 376 2.92 9.39 4.83
N MET A 377 2.04 9.99 4.03
CA MET A 377 0.95 9.28 3.37
C MET A 377 1.47 8.14 2.48
N ALA A 378 2.48 8.40 1.66
CA ALA A 378 3.09 7.40 0.80
C ALA A 378 3.77 6.27 1.59
N ALA A 379 4.47 6.61 2.68
CA ALA A 379 5.11 5.62 3.56
C ALA A 379 4.08 4.73 4.27
N GLU A 380 2.95 5.29 4.70
CA GLU A 380 1.87 4.53 5.33
C GLU A 380 1.11 3.65 4.34
N LEU A 381 0.84 4.15 3.13
CA LEU A 381 0.26 3.35 2.05
C LEU A 381 1.18 2.16 1.70
N ALA A 382 2.48 2.41 1.63
CA ALA A 382 3.46 1.37 1.40
C ALA A 382 3.52 0.35 2.56
N ALA A 383 3.47 0.80 3.82
CA ALA A 383 3.42 -0.06 5.00
C ALA A 383 2.10 -0.85 5.11
N ALA A 384 1.00 -0.26 4.65
CA ALA A 384 -0.31 -0.89 4.62
C ALA A 384 -0.42 -1.97 3.54
N ALA A 385 0.22 -1.78 2.39
CA ALA A 385 0.33 -2.80 1.35
C ALA A 385 1.13 -4.04 1.83
N ASP A 386 1.99 -3.87 2.84
CA ASP A 386 2.81 -4.94 3.43
C ASP A 386 2.15 -5.65 4.63
N ARG A 387 1.07 -5.10 5.18
CA ARG A 387 0.34 -5.81 6.24
C ARG A 387 -0.37 -7.03 5.65
N PRO A 388 -0.23 -8.23 6.25
CA PRO A 388 -1.02 -9.36 5.81
C PRO A 388 -2.50 -8.98 5.95
N SER A 389 -3.21 -8.98 4.83
CA SER A 389 -4.67 -8.81 4.82
C SER A 389 -5.26 -9.87 5.74
N ALA A 390 -6.33 -9.53 6.47
CA ALA A 390 -7.08 -10.54 7.23
C ALA A 390 -7.35 -11.75 6.32
N PRO A 391 -7.21 -12.99 6.82
CA PRO A 391 -7.29 -14.19 5.99
C PRO A 391 -8.58 -14.15 5.18
N VAL A 392 -8.43 -14.06 3.87
CA VAL A 392 -9.55 -14.06 2.93
C VAL A 392 -10.24 -15.41 3.07
N LEU A 393 -11.54 -15.48 2.83
CA LEU A 393 -12.30 -16.74 2.87
C LEU A 393 -11.58 -17.87 2.10
N ALA A 394 -10.87 -17.51 1.04
CA ALA A 394 -10.02 -18.42 0.25
C ALA A 394 -8.93 -19.11 1.11
N ASP A 395 -8.26 -18.38 2.00
CA ASP A 395 -7.19 -18.93 2.86
C ASP A 395 -7.75 -19.90 3.91
N ARG A 396 -8.97 -19.65 4.38
CA ARG A 396 -9.67 -20.56 5.32
C ARG A 396 -10.13 -21.83 4.65
N LEU A 397 -10.51 -21.76 3.38
CA LEU A 397 -10.97 -22.90 2.60
C LEU A 397 -9.83 -23.70 1.96
N ALA A 398 -8.62 -23.12 1.85
CA ALA A 398 -7.48 -23.73 1.18
C ALA A 398 -7.13 -25.14 1.69
N PRO A 399 -7.08 -25.43 3.02
CA PRO A 399 -6.77 -26.78 3.49
C PRO A 399 -7.82 -27.82 3.09
N ALA A 400 -9.11 -27.48 3.22
CA ALA A 400 -10.21 -28.37 2.84
C ALA A 400 -10.22 -28.63 1.32
N PHE A 401 -9.99 -27.59 0.54
CA PHE A 401 -9.89 -27.67 -0.93
C PHE A 401 -8.70 -28.54 -1.36
N THR A 402 -7.53 -28.35 -0.75
CA THR A 402 -6.33 -29.16 -1.02
C THR A 402 -6.58 -30.64 -0.73
N LEU A 403 -7.16 -30.96 0.42
CA LEU A 403 -7.49 -32.33 0.80
C LEU A 403 -8.49 -32.95 -0.17
N ALA A 404 -9.57 -32.22 -0.48
CA ALA A 404 -10.59 -32.68 -1.44
C ALA A 404 -9.97 -32.96 -2.82
N THR A 405 -9.10 -32.08 -3.32
CA THR A 405 -8.41 -32.25 -4.60
C THR A 405 -7.55 -33.52 -4.61
N LEU A 406 -6.77 -33.77 -3.57
CA LEU A 406 -5.91 -34.96 -3.47
C LEU A 406 -6.76 -36.23 -3.40
N VAL A 407 -7.85 -36.25 -2.64
CA VAL A 407 -8.77 -37.39 -2.55
C VAL A 407 -9.45 -37.66 -3.90
N LEU A 408 -9.95 -36.62 -4.56
CA LEU A 408 -10.59 -36.76 -5.88
C LEU A 408 -9.61 -37.21 -6.97
N ALA A 409 -8.37 -36.72 -6.92
CA ALA A 409 -7.32 -37.15 -7.84
C ALA A 409 -6.95 -38.63 -7.63
N ALA A 410 -6.82 -39.07 -6.38
CA ALA A 410 -6.61 -40.48 -6.05
C ALA A 410 -7.78 -41.35 -6.53
N LEU A 411 -9.01 -40.92 -6.29
CA LEU A 411 -10.21 -41.62 -6.74
C LEU A 411 -10.28 -41.69 -8.27
N ALA A 412 -10.01 -40.57 -8.97
CA ALA A 412 -9.94 -40.56 -10.44
C ALA A 412 -8.88 -41.50 -11.00
N THR A 413 -7.72 -41.55 -10.31
CA THR A 413 -6.63 -42.52 -10.70
C THR A 413 -7.09 -43.96 -10.61
N VAL A 414 -7.83 -44.32 -9.54
CA VAL A 414 -8.35 -45.68 -9.34
C VAL A 414 -9.45 -46.02 -10.35
N LEU A 415 -10.35 -45.07 -10.62
CA LEU A 415 -11.52 -45.32 -11.48
C LEU A 415 -11.22 -45.25 -12.99
N GLN A 416 -10.37 -44.30 -13.40
CA GLN A 416 -10.16 -43.95 -14.81
C GLN A 416 -8.68 -44.02 -15.25
N GLY A 417 -7.78 -44.33 -14.32
CA GLY A 417 -6.33 -44.41 -14.59
C GLY A 417 -5.56 -43.13 -14.29
N GLY A 418 -4.24 -43.20 -14.37
CA GLY A 418 -3.32 -42.14 -13.94
C GLY A 418 -3.51 -40.80 -14.66
N GLY A 419 -3.89 -40.82 -15.93
CA GLY A 419 -4.17 -39.61 -16.71
C GLY A 419 -5.29 -38.78 -16.15
N ALA A 420 -6.39 -39.40 -15.74
CA ALA A 420 -7.54 -38.72 -15.15
C ALA A 420 -7.18 -38.10 -13.77
N GLY A 421 -6.42 -38.87 -12.94
CA GLY A 421 -5.95 -38.34 -11.65
C GLY A 421 -5.03 -37.13 -11.81
N LEU A 422 -4.11 -37.18 -12.76
CA LEU A 422 -3.24 -36.03 -13.08
C LEU A 422 -4.03 -34.85 -13.65
N ALA A 423 -5.03 -35.08 -14.50
CA ALA A 423 -5.89 -34.02 -15.01
C ALA A 423 -6.64 -33.33 -13.87
N VAL A 424 -7.14 -34.08 -12.85
CA VAL A 424 -7.77 -33.50 -11.63
C VAL A 424 -6.78 -32.65 -10.87
N LEU A 425 -5.53 -33.09 -10.64
CA LEU A 425 -4.51 -32.31 -9.94
C LEU A 425 -4.19 -30.99 -10.66
N VAL A 426 -4.12 -31.01 -11.98
CA VAL A 426 -3.81 -29.82 -12.80
C VAL A 426 -5.00 -28.85 -12.82
N VAL A 427 -6.21 -29.34 -13.11
CA VAL A 427 -7.36 -28.46 -13.30
C VAL A 427 -7.93 -27.88 -12.01
N ALA A 428 -7.75 -28.58 -10.90
CA ALA A 428 -8.16 -28.12 -9.58
C ALA A 428 -7.23 -27.05 -8.99
N CYS A 429 -6.22 -26.55 -9.72
CA CYS A 429 -5.41 -25.45 -9.26
C CYS A 429 -6.29 -24.21 -8.96
N PRO A 430 -6.32 -23.65 -7.74
CA PRO A 430 -7.10 -22.47 -7.43
C PRO A 430 -6.41 -21.16 -7.85
N CYS A 431 -5.63 -21.19 -8.93
CA CYS A 431 -4.78 -20.07 -9.36
C CYS A 431 -5.59 -18.79 -9.64
N ALA A 432 -6.77 -18.91 -10.25
CA ALA A 432 -7.67 -17.79 -10.47
C ALA A 432 -8.22 -17.21 -9.15
N LEU A 433 -8.46 -18.07 -8.16
CA LEU A 433 -8.93 -17.67 -6.83
C LEU A 433 -7.84 -16.94 -6.06
N ALA A 434 -6.61 -17.44 -6.09
CA ALA A 434 -5.46 -16.84 -5.42
C ALA A 434 -5.08 -15.47 -5.99
N LEU A 435 -5.27 -15.25 -7.31
CA LEU A 435 -4.98 -13.99 -8.00
C LEU A 435 -6.10 -12.95 -7.88
N ALA A 436 -7.36 -13.38 -7.74
CA ALA A 436 -8.50 -12.47 -7.77
C ALA A 436 -8.48 -11.44 -6.66
N ALA A 437 -8.19 -11.82 -5.42
CA ALA A 437 -8.20 -10.92 -4.27
C ALA A 437 -7.06 -9.88 -4.31
N PRO A 438 -5.78 -10.25 -4.48
CA PRO A 438 -4.69 -9.28 -4.56
C PRO A 438 -4.85 -8.29 -5.72
N LEU A 439 -5.22 -8.76 -6.91
CA LEU A 439 -5.36 -7.91 -8.09
C LEU A 439 -6.52 -6.93 -7.97
N THR A 440 -7.70 -7.37 -7.52
CA THR A 440 -8.86 -6.48 -7.33
C THR A 440 -8.62 -5.47 -6.22
N THR A 441 -7.94 -5.87 -5.15
CA THR A 441 -7.57 -4.96 -4.05
C THR A 441 -6.57 -3.90 -4.53
N ALA A 442 -5.51 -4.31 -5.24
CA ALA A 442 -4.53 -3.38 -5.79
C ALA A 442 -5.16 -2.39 -6.79
N ALA A 443 -6.02 -2.90 -7.70
CA ALA A 443 -6.77 -2.08 -8.64
C ALA A 443 -7.70 -1.08 -7.93
N GLY A 444 -8.40 -1.53 -6.88
CA GLY A 444 -9.28 -0.69 -6.06
C GLY A 444 -8.54 0.40 -5.30
N LEU A 445 -7.42 0.08 -4.64
CA LEU A 445 -6.58 1.07 -3.96
C LEU A 445 -6.03 2.12 -4.93
N GLY A 446 -5.52 1.68 -6.08
CA GLY A 446 -5.05 2.59 -7.13
C GLY A 446 -6.15 3.48 -7.71
N ALA A 447 -7.37 2.95 -7.89
CA ALA A 447 -8.51 3.73 -8.36
C ALA A 447 -8.98 4.75 -7.31
N CYS A 448 -9.07 4.38 -6.02
CA CYS A 448 -9.38 5.31 -4.93
C CYS A 448 -8.36 6.47 -4.89
N ALA A 449 -7.07 6.14 -5.00
CA ALA A 449 -6.00 7.14 -5.00
C ALA A 449 -6.12 8.15 -6.17
N ARG A 450 -6.45 7.66 -7.39
CA ARG A 450 -6.71 8.54 -8.55
C ARG A 450 -7.89 9.49 -8.35
N HIS A 451 -8.85 9.10 -7.55
CA HIS A 451 -9.99 9.95 -7.17
C HIS A 451 -9.74 10.82 -5.94
N GLY A 452 -8.51 10.86 -5.41
CA GLY A 452 -8.15 11.67 -4.26
C GLY A 452 -8.52 11.07 -2.90
N LEU A 453 -8.86 9.77 -2.83
CA LEU A 453 -9.05 9.05 -1.57
C LEU A 453 -7.92 8.05 -1.34
N LEU A 454 -7.01 8.34 -0.42
CA LEU A 454 -5.91 7.47 -0.04
C LEU A 454 -6.37 6.47 1.01
N VAL A 455 -6.68 5.25 0.60
CA VAL A 455 -7.12 4.17 1.50
C VAL A 455 -5.89 3.41 2.02
N ARG A 456 -5.78 3.29 3.34
CA ARG A 456 -4.60 2.78 4.04
C ARG A 456 -4.31 1.29 3.79
N SER A 457 -5.34 0.47 3.58
CA SER A 457 -5.15 -0.98 3.45
C SER A 457 -6.24 -1.65 2.63
N GLY A 458 -5.96 -2.86 2.13
CA GLY A 458 -6.98 -3.69 1.48
C GLY A 458 -8.14 -4.06 2.40
N ASP A 459 -7.90 -4.14 3.73
CA ASP A 459 -8.95 -4.37 4.71
C ASP A 459 -9.84 -3.14 4.89
N ALA A 460 -9.25 -1.95 4.92
CA ALA A 460 -10.01 -0.69 4.92
C ALA A 460 -10.86 -0.55 3.63
N LEU A 461 -10.30 -0.90 2.45
CA LEU A 461 -11.05 -0.92 1.19
C LEU A 461 -12.23 -1.91 1.24
N ARG A 462 -12.03 -3.09 1.85
CA ARG A 462 -13.08 -4.08 2.02
C ARG A 462 -14.19 -3.56 2.95
N ARG A 463 -13.84 -2.98 4.10
CA ARG A 463 -14.81 -2.34 5.03
C ARG A 463 -15.53 -1.18 4.36
N LEU A 464 -14.82 -0.35 3.59
CA LEU A 464 -15.41 0.75 2.81
C LEU A 464 -16.49 0.26 1.84
N ALA A 465 -16.32 -0.93 1.24
CA ALA A 465 -17.34 -1.54 0.39
C ALA A 465 -18.60 -1.99 1.14
N GLU A 466 -18.50 -2.18 2.46
CA GLU A 466 -19.59 -2.64 3.34
C GLU A 466 -20.34 -1.48 3.99
N VAL A 467 -19.80 -0.26 3.91
CA VAL A 467 -20.41 0.95 4.49
C VAL A 467 -21.85 1.12 4.03
N ASP A 468 -22.75 1.28 5.00
CA ASP A 468 -24.18 1.56 4.78
C ASP A 468 -24.63 2.89 5.40
N LEU A 469 -23.80 3.52 6.24
CA LEU A 469 -24.05 4.83 6.83
C LEU A 469 -22.79 5.69 6.79
N VAL A 470 -22.88 6.86 6.15
CA VAL A 470 -21.80 7.85 6.12
C VAL A 470 -22.15 9.00 7.06
N VAL A 471 -21.26 9.30 7.97
CA VAL A 471 -21.44 10.33 8.99
C VAL A 471 -20.41 11.42 8.77
N PHE A 472 -20.87 12.63 8.59
CA PHE A 472 -19.99 13.79 8.44
C PHE A 472 -19.93 14.59 9.74
N ASP A 473 -18.73 15.06 10.09
CA ASP A 473 -18.62 16.21 10.96
C ASP A 473 -19.04 17.48 10.21
N LYS A 474 -19.40 18.53 10.96
CA LYS A 474 -19.77 19.83 10.37
C LYS A 474 -18.53 20.64 9.99
N THR A 475 -17.73 21.00 11.00
CA THR A 475 -16.69 22.04 10.91
C THR A 475 -15.44 21.52 10.22
N GLY A 476 -14.96 22.23 9.18
CA GLY A 476 -13.79 21.78 8.42
C GLY A 476 -14.03 20.53 7.55
N THR A 477 -15.24 19.95 7.59
CA THR A 477 -15.64 18.75 6.83
C THR A 477 -16.75 19.10 5.84
N LEU A 478 -18.02 19.19 6.24
CA LEU A 478 -19.09 19.68 5.35
C LEU A 478 -18.93 21.16 5.03
N THR A 479 -18.37 21.93 5.97
CA THR A 479 -18.03 23.33 5.77
C THR A 479 -16.53 23.51 5.51
N GLY A 480 -16.15 24.64 4.91
CA GLY A 480 -14.75 24.92 4.57
C GLY A 480 -13.84 25.23 5.77
N GLY A 481 -14.40 25.41 6.97
CA GLY A 481 -13.65 25.91 8.13
C GLY A 481 -13.20 27.37 7.98
N HIS A 482 -13.72 28.05 6.98
CA HIS A 482 -13.49 29.48 6.71
C HIS A 482 -14.78 30.25 6.95
N PRO A 483 -14.96 30.86 8.13
CA PRO A 483 -16.15 31.67 8.42
C PRO A 483 -16.20 32.89 7.49
N GLU A 484 -17.40 33.20 7.01
CA GLU A 484 -17.69 34.41 6.23
C GLU A 484 -18.61 35.33 7.00
N VAL A 485 -18.42 36.62 6.83
CA VAL A 485 -19.31 37.64 7.40
C VAL A 485 -20.53 37.82 6.48
N VAL A 486 -21.66 37.25 6.88
CA VAL A 486 -22.92 37.33 6.13
C VAL A 486 -23.56 38.71 6.30
N GLU A 487 -23.74 39.13 7.54
CA GLU A 487 -24.36 40.40 7.90
C GLU A 487 -23.59 41.08 9.03
N ALA A 488 -23.33 42.33 8.93
CA ALA A 488 -22.63 43.10 9.96
C ALA A 488 -23.01 44.58 9.88
N ASP A 489 -23.15 45.19 11.02
CA ASP A 489 -23.14 46.65 11.12
C ASP A 489 -21.77 47.16 10.62
N PRO A 490 -21.72 48.15 9.69
CA PRO A 490 -20.47 48.65 9.15
C PRO A 490 -19.52 49.23 10.21
N ALA A 491 -20.06 49.87 11.27
CA ALA A 491 -19.26 50.39 12.36
C ALA A 491 -18.70 49.26 13.24
N ALA A 492 -19.53 48.26 13.57
CA ALA A 492 -19.08 47.07 14.29
C ALA A 492 -18.02 46.31 13.54
N LEU A 493 -18.22 46.10 12.24
CA LEU A 493 -17.26 45.39 11.38
C LEU A 493 -15.90 46.11 11.30
N ARG A 494 -15.92 47.47 11.16
CA ARG A 494 -14.70 48.28 11.14
C ARG A 494 -13.89 48.14 12.44
N LEU A 495 -14.55 48.17 13.58
CA LEU A 495 -13.89 48.05 14.89
C LEU A 495 -13.38 46.67 15.17
N ALA A 496 -14.20 45.63 14.89
CA ALA A 496 -13.80 44.23 15.04
C ALA A 496 -12.65 43.87 14.12
N ALA A 497 -12.66 44.30 12.86
CA ALA A 497 -11.60 44.05 11.90
C ALA A 497 -10.29 44.77 12.27
N ALA A 498 -10.33 45.93 12.90
CA ALA A 498 -9.16 46.61 13.42
C ALA A 498 -8.45 45.79 14.50
N LEU A 499 -9.19 45.19 15.44
CA LEU A 499 -8.64 44.25 16.42
C LEU A 499 -8.16 42.98 15.75
N ALA A 500 -8.93 42.45 14.81
CA ALA A 500 -8.69 41.17 14.12
C ALA A 500 -7.37 41.13 13.32
N ARG A 501 -6.84 42.29 12.85
CA ARG A 501 -5.52 42.35 12.18
C ARG A 501 -4.38 41.77 13.00
N HIS A 502 -4.53 41.71 14.33
CA HIS A 502 -3.50 41.24 15.26
C HIS A 502 -3.69 39.76 15.66
N SER A 503 -4.70 39.07 15.11
CA SER A 503 -4.97 37.65 15.37
C SER A 503 -4.88 36.81 14.09
N SER A 504 -4.33 35.59 14.20
CA SER A 504 -4.30 34.61 13.13
C SER A 504 -5.55 33.71 13.08
N HIS A 505 -6.53 33.96 13.96
CA HIS A 505 -7.73 33.14 14.04
C HIS A 505 -8.57 33.23 12.74
N PRO A 506 -9.22 32.14 12.26
CA PRO A 506 -10.05 32.17 11.05
C PRO A 506 -11.13 33.25 11.04
N VAL A 507 -11.80 33.44 12.16
CA VAL A 507 -12.78 34.51 12.33
C VAL A 507 -12.15 35.90 12.14
N ALA A 508 -10.95 36.10 12.66
CA ALA A 508 -10.23 37.36 12.51
C ALA A 508 -9.89 37.66 11.04
N ARG A 509 -9.44 36.67 10.31
CA ARG A 509 -9.20 36.79 8.86
C ARG A 509 -10.46 37.10 8.08
N ALA A 510 -11.60 36.49 8.44
CA ALA A 510 -12.90 36.74 7.82
C ALA A 510 -13.36 38.16 8.02
N LEU A 511 -13.19 38.72 9.22
CA LEU A 511 -13.54 40.12 9.53
C LEU A 511 -12.72 41.12 8.71
N VAL A 512 -11.40 40.88 8.61
CA VAL A 512 -10.50 41.73 7.81
C VAL A 512 -10.85 41.67 6.33
N ALA A 513 -11.06 40.43 5.79
CA ALA A 513 -11.48 40.25 4.41
C ALA A 513 -12.82 40.88 4.09
N ALA A 514 -13.80 40.78 4.98
CA ALA A 514 -15.11 41.43 4.82
C ALA A 514 -15.04 42.96 4.81
N CYS A 515 -14.16 43.55 5.62
CA CYS A 515 -13.88 44.99 5.56
C CYS A 515 -13.29 45.40 4.21
N ALA A 516 -12.30 44.66 3.73
CA ALA A 516 -11.66 44.94 2.45
C ALA A 516 -12.64 44.80 1.28
N ALA A 517 -13.46 43.75 1.27
CA ALA A 517 -14.47 43.51 0.23
C ALA A 517 -15.59 44.62 0.22
N ARG A 518 -15.92 45.20 1.36
CA ARG A 518 -16.90 46.26 1.48
C ARG A 518 -16.31 47.68 1.37
N GLY A 519 -14.98 47.77 1.09
CA GLY A 519 -14.29 49.04 0.97
C GLY A 519 -14.25 49.87 2.27
N ILE A 520 -14.40 49.25 3.44
CA ILE A 520 -14.38 49.90 4.74
C ILE A 520 -12.92 50.07 5.19
N PRO A 521 -12.44 51.30 5.42
CA PRO A 521 -11.07 51.54 5.86
C PRO A 521 -10.84 51.00 7.27
N LEU A 522 -9.76 50.25 7.47
CA LEU A 522 -9.41 49.72 8.77
C LEU A 522 -8.95 50.81 9.73
N ALA A 523 -9.47 50.80 10.94
CA ALA A 523 -9.04 51.68 12.02
C ALA A 523 -7.70 51.22 12.63
N THR A 524 -7.06 52.11 13.41
CA THR A 524 -5.81 51.75 14.10
C THR A 524 -6.14 51.16 15.47
N ALA A 525 -5.66 49.93 15.70
CA ALA A 525 -5.83 49.27 17.00
C ALA A 525 -4.50 49.21 17.78
N ARG A 526 -4.57 49.28 19.11
CA ARG A 526 -3.48 49.18 20.06
C ARG A 526 -3.88 48.27 21.23
N GLU A 527 -2.89 47.76 21.94
CA GLU A 527 -3.05 46.89 23.13
C GLU A 527 -4.02 45.73 22.93
N VAL A 528 -3.99 45.14 21.71
CA VAL A 528 -4.90 44.06 21.35
C VAL A 528 -4.50 42.80 22.11
N ARG A 529 -5.49 42.17 22.76
CA ARG A 529 -5.35 40.88 23.46
C ARG A 529 -6.44 39.92 22.96
N GLU A 530 -6.01 38.69 22.70
CA GLU A 530 -6.92 37.59 22.40
C GLU A 530 -7.36 36.93 23.70
N LEU A 531 -8.68 36.80 23.89
CA LEU A 531 -9.28 36.07 25.00
C LEU A 531 -9.64 34.66 24.49
N PRO A 532 -8.91 33.60 24.89
CA PRO A 532 -9.13 32.26 24.37
C PRO A 532 -10.58 31.80 24.56
N GLY A 533 -11.27 31.46 23.44
CA GLY A 533 -12.66 31.00 23.43
C GLY A 533 -13.72 32.12 23.61
N GLU A 534 -13.34 33.37 23.81
CA GLU A 534 -14.25 34.49 23.99
C GLU A 534 -14.20 35.48 22.82
N GLY A 535 -13.02 36.01 22.45
CA GLY A 535 -12.91 37.03 21.41
C GLY A 535 -11.66 37.89 21.48
N LEU A 536 -11.78 39.16 21.07
CA LEU A 536 -10.67 40.09 20.99
C LEU A 536 -11.03 41.36 21.80
N VAL A 537 -10.06 41.93 22.51
CA VAL A 537 -10.18 43.21 23.22
C VAL A 537 -8.97 44.07 22.92
N GLY A 538 -9.17 45.40 22.89
CA GLY A 538 -8.10 46.38 22.68
C GLY A 538 -8.64 47.79 22.56
N GLU A 539 -7.77 48.72 22.21
CA GLU A 539 -8.16 50.12 21.90
C GLU A 539 -8.23 50.34 20.40
N VAL A 540 -9.31 50.89 19.88
CA VAL A 540 -9.45 51.28 18.47
C VAL A 540 -9.77 52.78 18.42
N ASP A 541 -8.95 53.55 17.71
CA ASP A 541 -9.03 55.02 17.61
C ASP A 541 -9.09 55.71 19.01
N GLY A 542 -8.40 55.13 20.03
CA GLY A 542 -8.33 55.67 21.40
C GLY A 542 -9.52 55.31 22.30
N ALA A 543 -10.47 54.47 21.86
CA ALA A 543 -11.58 53.97 22.65
C ALA A 543 -11.45 52.46 22.92
N PRO A 544 -11.79 51.97 24.13
CA PRO A 544 -11.78 50.54 24.41
C PRO A 544 -12.87 49.81 23.61
N VAL A 545 -12.50 48.76 22.92
CA VAL A 545 -13.40 47.94 22.10
C VAL A 545 -13.27 46.47 22.51
N ARG A 546 -14.41 45.80 22.65
CA ARG A 546 -14.52 44.41 22.95
C ARG A 546 -15.38 43.70 21.90
N PHE A 547 -14.79 42.73 21.23
CA PHE A 547 -15.46 41.85 20.26
C PHE A 547 -15.54 40.46 20.85
N VAL A 548 -16.76 40.03 21.20
CA VAL A 548 -17.00 38.74 21.87
C VAL A 548 -18.17 38.02 21.19
N ARG A 549 -17.94 36.79 20.74
CA ARG A 549 -18.97 35.91 20.14
C ARG A 549 -19.83 36.58 19.05
N GLY A 550 -19.18 37.37 18.19
CA GLY A 550 -19.86 38.04 17.08
C GLY A 550 -20.48 39.38 17.44
N VAL A 551 -20.32 39.88 18.66
CA VAL A 551 -20.87 41.17 19.12
C VAL A 551 -19.74 42.11 19.44
N VAL A 552 -19.80 43.34 18.90
CA VAL A 552 -18.99 44.47 19.34
C VAL A 552 -19.81 45.20 20.38
N GLU A 553 -19.36 45.15 21.65
CA GLU A 553 -20.10 45.68 22.78
C GLU A 553 -20.45 47.19 22.59
N GLY A 554 -21.75 47.51 22.71
CA GLY A 554 -22.24 48.85 22.56
C GLY A 554 -22.33 49.41 21.13
N VAL A 555 -22.00 48.61 20.09
CA VAL A 555 -21.98 49.06 18.69
C VAL A 555 -22.88 48.23 17.80
N GLY A 556 -22.74 46.90 17.77
CA GLY A 556 -23.57 46.07 16.90
C GLY A 556 -23.12 44.62 16.82
N GLU A 557 -23.87 43.83 16.05
CA GLU A 557 -23.61 42.37 15.84
C GLU A 557 -23.00 42.11 14.48
N ILE A 558 -22.19 41.07 14.42
CA ILE A 558 -21.58 40.56 13.21
C ILE A 558 -21.97 39.09 13.10
N HIS A 559 -22.78 38.78 12.11
CA HIS A 559 -23.22 37.42 11.84
C HIS A 559 -22.17 36.70 10.97
N LEU A 560 -21.53 35.72 11.57
CA LEU A 560 -20.55 34.87 10.91
C LEU A 560 -21.20 33.53 10.57
N ARG A 561 -20.94 33.05 9.36
CA ARG A 561 -21.39 31.73 8.89
C ARG A 561 -20.21 31.00 8.35
N ASP A 562 -20.09 29.71 8.71
CA ASP A 562 -19.12 28.80 8.06
C ASP A 562 -19.77 28.31 6.76
N ALA A 563 -19.16 28.63 5.63
CA ALA A 563 -19.71 28.31 4.31
C ALA A 563 -19.69 26.79 4.05
N LEU A 564 -20.82 26.29 3.52
CA LEU A 564 -20.89 24.90 3.06
C LEU A 564 -19.95 24.70 1.88
N ARG A 565 -19.25 23.54 1.82
CA ARG A 565 -18.42 23.21 0.65
C ARG A 565 -19.28 23.12 -0.61
N PRO A 566 -18.82 23.65 -1.76
CA PRO A 566 -19.62 23.71 -2.97
C PRO A 566 -20.07 22.33 -3.50
N ASP A 567 -19.30 21.29 -3.24
CA ASP A 567 -19.58 19.91 -3.66
C ASP A 567 -20.43 19.12 -2.66
N ALA A 568 -20.58 19.58 -1.41
CA ALA A 568 -21.27 18.85 -0.34
C ALA A 568 -22.70 18.42 -0.71
N PRO A 569 -23.58 19.29 -1.28
CA PRO A 569 -24.93 18.86 -1.64
C PRO A 569 -24.96 17.76 -2.70
N ARG A 570 -24.03 17.83 -3.66
CA ARG A 570 -23.89 16.83 -4.73
C ARG A 570 -23.40 15.49 -4.19
N VAL A 571 -22.45 15.51 -3.25
CA VAL A 571 -21.92 14.32 -2.59
C VAL A 571 -22.99 13.67 -1.71
N VAL A 572 -23.70 14.44 -0.88
CA VAL A 572 -24.79 13.95 -0.04
C VAL A 572 -25.90 13.32 -0.90
N ALA A 573 -26.29 13.99 -1.99
CA ALA A 573 -27.28 13.44 -2.93
C ALA A 573 -26.81 12.11 -3.57
N ALA A 574 -25.52 12.01 -3.92
CA ALA A 574 -24.92 10.78 -4.48
C ALA A 574 -24.86 9.63 -3.47
N LEU A 575 -24.74 9.91 -2.19
CA LEU A 575 -24.76 8.94 -1.09
C LEU A 575 -26.19 8.51 -0.69
N GLY A 576 -27.20 9.33 -1.01
CA GLY A 576 -28.61 9.08 -0.74
C GLY A 576 -29.01 9.26 0.73
N GLN A 577 -30.09 8.58 1.17
CA GLN A 577 -30.61 8.70 2.56
C GLN A 577 -29.71 8.09 3.65
N ARG A 578 -28.50 7.68 3.30
CA ARG A 578 -27.54 7.01 4.21
C ARG A 578 -26.52 7.99 4.77
N VAL A 579 -26.92 9.21 5.05
CA VAL A 579 -26.03 10.26 5.51
C VAL A 579 -26.57 10.87 6.79
N ALA A 580 -25.68 11.04 7.80
CA ALA A 580 -25.96 11.74 9.04
C ALA A 580 -24.92 12.85 9.28
N LEU A 581 -25.31 13.88 10.03
CA LEU A 581 -24.46 14.97 10.49
C LEU A 581 -24.29 14.91 11.99
N LEU A 582 -23.06 14.86 12.48
CA LEU A 582 -22.70 15.05 13.89
C LEU A 582 -22.02 16.40 14.08
N SER A 583 -22.50 17.22 15.01
CA SER A 583 -21.93 18.55 15.26
C SER A 583 -21.99 18.93 16.73
N GLY A 584 -20.92 19.57 17.22
CA GLY A 584 -20.87 20.17 18.54
C GLY A 584 -21.64 21.51 18.65
N ASP A 585 -22.14 22.07 17.55
CA ASP A 585 -22.85 23.33 17.50
C ASP A 585 -24.27 23.24 18.03
N ARG A 586 -24.91 24.42 18.16
CA ARG A 586 -26.34 24.51 18.48
C ARG A 586 -27.16 23.82 17.39
N ARG A 587 -28.25 23.21 17.79
CA ARG A 587 -29.14 22.43 16.88
C ARG A 587 -29.66 23.25 15.70
N GLU A 588 -29.94 24.54 15.91
CA GLU A 588 -30.46 25.44 14.86
C GLU A 588 -29.41 25.61 13.73
N VAL A 589 -28.15 25.84 14.11
CA VAL A 589 -27.04 26.03 13.17
C VAL A 589 -26.77 24.74 12.40
N ALA A 590 -26.72 23.61 13.11
CA ALA A 590 -26.51 22.30 12.50
C ALA A 590 -27.65 21.93 11.52
N ASN A 591 -28.90 22.20 11.89
CA ASN A 591 -30.07 21.94 11.02
C ASN A 591 -30.06 22.84 9.77
N ALA A 592 -29.59 24.09 9.87
CA ALA A 592 -29.50 24.99 8.71
C ALA A 592 -28.49 24.44 7.68
N ILE A 593 -27.30 24.02 8.12
CA ILE A 593 -26.28 23.43 7.28
C ILE A 593 -26.75 22.08 6.71
N ALA A 594 -27.37 21.24 7.52
CA ALA A 594 -27.91 19.96 7.07
C ALA A 594 -28.97 20.10 5.99
N LYS A 595 -29.88 21.09 6.16
CA LYS A 595 -30.93 21.39 5.15
C LYS A 595 -30.31 21.84 3.83
N GLU A 596 -29.28 22.67 3.88
CA GLU A 596 -28.57 23.16 2.69
C GLU A 596 -27.77 22.05 2.02
N ALA A 597 -27.12 21.17 2.81
CA ALA A 597 -26.41 20.01 2.31
C ALA A 597 -27.31 18.86 1.86
N GLY A 598 -28.59 18.84 2.26
CA GLY A 598 -29.54 17.76 1.98
C GLY A 598 -29.41 16.56 2.92
N VAL A 599 -28.83 16.74 4.14
CA VAL A 599 -28.69 15.68 5.15
C VAL A 599 -29.98 15.57 5.97
N GLY A 600 -30.54 14.35 6.06
CA GLY A 600 -31.81 14.11 6.75
C GLY A 600 -31.70 13.85 8.25
N GLU A 601 -30.58 13.27 8.73
CA GLU A 601 -30.36 12.93 10.14
C GLU A 601 -29.33 13.86 10.76
N VAL A 602 -29.70 14.61 11.85
CA VAL A 602 -28.84 15.58 12.50
C VAL A 602 -28.79 15.32 13.99
N ILE A 603 -27.59 15.20 14.50
CA ILE A 603 -27.32 15.03 15.94
C ILE A 603 -26.48 16.23 16.39
N ALA A 604 -27.10 17.12 17.13
CA ALA A 604 -26.50 18.33 17.67
C ALA A 604 -27.28 18.82 18.91
N PRO A 605 -26.59 19.35 19.95
CA PRO A 605 -25.14 19.36 20.09
C PRO A 605 -24.59 17.99 20.45
N ALA A 606 -23.41 17.62 19.93
CA ALA A 606 -22.72 16.37 20.25
C ALA A 606 -21.23 16.63 20.48
N GLY A 607 -20.78 16.46 21.72
CA GLY A 607 -19.37 16.52 22.08
C GLY A 607 -18.58 15.29 21.60
N PRO A 608 -17.23 15.28 21.74
CA PRO A 608 -16.40 14.17 21.25
C PRO A 608 -16.81 12.81 21.79
N ALA A 609 -17.13 12.69 23.07
CA ALA A 609 -17.57 11.44 23.70
C ALA A 609 -18.95 10.98 23.19
N GLU A 610 -19.86 11.94 22.95
CA GLU A 610 -21.21 11.68 22.43
C GLU A 610 -21.17 11.22 20.98
N LYS A 611 -20.27 11.79 20.16
CA LYS A 611 -20.02 11.31 18.79
C LYS A 611 -19.60 9.85 18.78
N VAL A 612 -18.64 9.47 19.65
CA VAL A 612 -18.20 8.08 19.80
C VAL A 612 -19.34 7.16 20.26
N ALA A 613 -20.11 7.59 21.26
CA ALA A 613 -21.23 6.82 21.78
C ALA A 613 -22.30 6.57 20.70
N TRP A 614 -22.63 7.62 19.91
CA TRP A 614 -23.59 7.51 18.83
C TRP A 614 -23.12 6.52 17.73
N ILE A 615 -21.86 6.61 17.29
CA ILE A 615 -21.26 5.68 16.32
C ILE A 615 -21.37 4.25 16.84
N ARG A 616 -20.99 4.01 18.11
CA ARG A 616 -21.07 2.68 18.75
C ARG A 616 -22.50 2.15 18.81
N ALA A 617 -23.48 3.01 19.09
CA ALA A 617 -24.88 2.62 19.10
C ALA A 617 -25.33 2.15 17.71
N ARG A 618 -24.97 2.85 16.64
CA ARG A 618 -25.29 2.43 15.27
C ARG A 618 -24.61 1.12 14.86
N GLN A 619 -23.36 0.93 15.29
CA GLN A 619 -22.65 -0.34 15.12
C GLN A 619 -23.34 -1.50 15.86
N ALA A 620 -23.84 -1.25 17.07
CA ALA A 620 -24.60 -2.25 17.84
C ALA A 620 -25.93 -2.63 17.14
N GLU A 621 -26.52 -1.73 16.34
CA GLU A 621 -27.68 -2.01 15.47
C GLU A 621 -27.30 -2.81 14.21
N GLY A 622 -26.02 -3.17 14.03
CA GLY A 622 -25.51 -3.90 12.86
C GLY A 622 -25.17 -3.02 11.66
N ARG A 623 -25.08 -1.69 11.85
CA ARG A 623 -24.67 -0.75 10.78
C ARG A 623 -23.15 -0.71 10.64
N VAL A 624 -22.68 -0.61 9.41
CA VAL A 624 -21.28 -0.34 9.08
C VAL A 624 -21.11 1.15 8.85
N VAL A 625 -20.48 1.82 9.81
CA VAL A 625 -20.39 3.29 9.89
C VAL A 625 -19.09 3.79 9.31
N CYS A 626 -19.18 4.70 8.34
CA CYS A 626 -18.05 5.52 7.88
C CYS A 626 -18.15 6.90 8.50
N PHE A 627 -17.13 7.36 9.22
CA PHE A 627 -17.07 8.71 9.76
C PHE A 627 -16.06 9.55 8.98
N VAL A 628 -16.46 10.73 8.54
CA VAL A 628 -15.64 11.71 7.81
C VAL A 628 -15.49 12.96 8.67
N GLY A 629 -14.25 13.32 9.00
CA GLY A 629 -13.96 14.46 9.89
C GLY A 629 -12.60 15.09 9.63
N ASP A 630 -12.37 16.31 10.14
CA ASP A 630 -11.07 17.00 10.05
C ASP A 630 -10.06 16.53 11.11
N GLY A 631 -10.56 15.91 12.15
CA GLY A 631 -9.81 15.18 13.16
C GLY A 631 -9.15 16.01 14.26
N VAL A 632 -9.25 17.31 14.28
CA VAL A 632 -8.72 18.11 15.41
C VAL A 632 -9.43 17.73 16.71
N ASN A 633 -10.77 17.56 16.63
CA ASN A 633 -11.62 17.15 17.76
C ASN A 633 -12.23 15.74 17.57
N ASP A 634 -12.03 15.12 16.44
CA ASP A 634 -12.75 13.92 15.99
C ASP A 634 -11.92 12.64 15.96
N GLY A 635 -10.68 12.68 16.46
CA GLY A 635 -9.80 11.51 16.48
C GLY A 635 -10.43 10.28 17.14
N GLY A 636 -11.22 10.48 18.21
CA GLY A 636 -11.97 9.41 18.86
C GLY A 636 -13.08 8.84 17.97
N ALA A 637 -13.81 9.68 17.24
CA ALA A 637 -14.88 9.27 16.33
C ALA A 637 -14.33 8.54 15.09
N LEU A 638 -13.22 9.06 14.51
CA LEU A 638 -12.48 8.40 13.42
C LEU A 638 -12.01 6.99 13.80
N ALA A 639 -11.47 6.85 15.03
CA ALA A 639 -11.02 5.56 15.54
C ALA A 639 -12.15 4.59 15.89
N ALA A 640 -13.31 5.11 16.30
CA ALA A 640 -14.45 4.32 16.71
C ALA A 640 -15.27 3.80 15.53
N ALA A 641 -15.27 4.50 14.39
CA ALA A 641 -15.98 4.09 13.18
C ALA A 641 -15.39 2.80 12.56
N ASP A 642 -16.19 2.08 11.77
CA ASP A 642 -15.70 0.93 10.99
C ASP A 642 -14.72 1.39 9.91
N VAL A 643 -14.94 2.60 9.35
CA VAL A 643 -14.03 3.29 8.45
C VAL A 643 -13.96 4.76 8.84
N GLY A 644 -12.78 5.21 9.28
CA GLY A 644 -12.51 6.63 9.52
C GLY A 644 -11.86 7.25 8.29
N ILE A 645 -12.42 8.37 7.79
CA ILE A 645 -11.86 9.17 6.69
C ILE A 645 -11.48 10.55 7.23
N ALA A 646 -10.19 10.86 7.24
CA ALA A 646 -9.70 12.17 7.66
C ALA A 646 -9.62 13.13 6.47
N MET A 647 -9.95 14.41 6.70
CA MET A 647 -9.68 15.49 5.75
C MET A 647 -8.17 15.74 5.67
N GLY A 648 -7.61 15.89 4.47
CA GLY A 648 -6.16 16.07 4.26
C GLY A 648 -5.57 17.33 4.88
N ALA A 649 -6.38 18.38 5.02
CA ALA A 649 -6.01 19.62 5.70
C ALA A 649 -6.10 19.54 7.24
N GLY A 650 -6.58 18.41 7.78
CA GLY A 650 -6.77 18.18 9.21
C GLY A 650 -5.47 18.02 10.01
N ALA A 651 -5.60 17.80 11.32
CA ALA A 651 -4.45 17.62 12.20
C ALA A 651 -3.66 16.34 11.85
N ALA A 652 -2.34 16.41 11.97
CA ALA A 652 -1.46 15.25 11.70
C ALA A 652 -1.82 14.00 12.53
N SER A 653 -2.34 14.19 13.75
CA SER A 653 -2.82 13.10 14.61
C SER A 653 -4.01 12.33 14.03
N SER A 654 -4.86 12.97 13.25
CA SER A 654 -6.07 12.40 12.65
C SER A 654 -5.74 11.53 11.46
N VAL A 655 -4.77 11.99 10.68
CA VAL A 655 -4.21 11.20 9.57
C VAL A 655 -3.63 9.88 10.08
N LEU A 656 -3.06 9.85 11.29
CA LEU A 656 -2.49 8.63 11.88
C LEU A 656 -3.54 7.59 12.30
N VAL A 657 -4.73 8.02 12.65
CA VAL A 657 -5.80 7.15 13.18
C VAL A 657 -6.79 6.71 12.11
N ALA A 658 -6.97 7.51 11.05
CA ALA A 658 -7.94 7.25 9.99
C ALA A 658 -7.57 6.05 9.10
N ASP A 659 -8.56 5.34 8.58
CA ASP A 659 -8.43 4.24 7.59
C ASP A 659 -8.21 4.77 6.18
N ALA A 660 -8.64 5.99 5.89
CA ALA A 660 -8.41 6.67 4.63
C ALA A 660 -8.25 8.17 4.84
N VAL A 661 -7.61 8.84 3.89
CA VAL A 661 -7.36 10.27 3.91
C VAL A 661 -7.82 10.88 2.59
N LEU A 662 -8.57 11.98 2.68
CA LEU A 662 -8.93 12.80 1.53
C LEU A 662 -7.74 13.69 1.16
N VAL A 663 -7.37 13.66 -0.10
CA VAL A 663 -6.39 14.59 -0.66
C VAL A 663 -7.16 15.75 -1.26
N GLY A 664 -6.89 16.96 -0.77
CA GLY A 664 -7.61 18.15 -1.20
C GLY A 664 -8.79 18.55 -0.30
N GLU A 665 -9.52 19.57 -0.72
CA GLU A 665 -10.59 20.17 0.06
C GLU A 665 -11.99 19.63 -0.25
N GLY A 666 -12.18 18.94 -1.37
CA GLY A 666 -13.48 18.43 -1.82
C GLY A 666 -13.91 17.13 -1.14
N LEU A 667 -15.21 16.89 -1.07
CA LEU A 667 -15.83 15.66 -0.55
C LEU A 667 -16.14 14.63 -1.64
N ALA A 668 -16.04 15.00 -2.91
CA ALA A 668 -16.31 14.11 -4.06
C ALA A 668 -15.55 12.77 -4.00
N PRO A 669 -14.29 12.71 -3.50
CA PRO A 669 -13.55 11.45 -3.36
C PRO A 669 -14.22 10.44 -2.41
N VAL A 670 -15.03 10.87 -1.44
CA VAL A 670 -15.75 9.95 -0.54
C VAL A 670 -16.75 9.11 -1.34
N ALA A 671 -17.59 9.76 -2.13
CA ALA A 671 -18.58 9.05 -2.96
C ALA A 671 -17.93 8.19 -4.05
N ALA A 672 -16.84 8.69 -4.66
CA ALA A 672 -16.06 7.94 -5.65
C ALA A 672 -15.40 6.70 -5.02
N GLY A 673 -14.76 6.85 -3.87
CA GLY A 673 -14.12 5.74 -3.14
C GLY A 673 -15.08 4.64 -2.73
N LEU A 674 -16.28 5.00 -2.26
CA LEU A 674 -17.35 4.04 -1.96
C LEU A 674 -17.81 3.26 -3.20
N ARG A 675 -17.93 3.93 -4.36
CA ARG A 675 -18.27 3.24 -5.63
C ARG A 675 -17.17 2.28 -6.04
N VAL A 676 -15.91 2.74 -6.03
CA VAL A 676 -14.72 1.92 -6.35
C VAL A 676 -14.64 0.70 -5.43
N ALA A 677 -14.79 0.88 -4.13
CA ALA A 677 -14.74 -0.20 -3.15
C ALA A 677 -15.83 -1.25 -3.40
N ARG A 678 -17.07 -0.83 -3.68
CA ARG A 678 -18.17 -1.73 -4.04
C ARG A 678 -17.93 -2.45 -5.37
N SER A 679 -17.37 -1.77 -6.37
CA SER A 679 -16.97 -2.38 -7.65
C SER A 679 -15.89 -3.45 -7.44
N ALA A 680 -14.87 -3.16 -6.64
CA ALA A 680 -13.82 -4.11 -6.28
C ALA A 680 -14.37 -5.36 -5.58
N ARG A 681 -15.26 -5.18 -4.60
CA ARG A 681 -15.97 -6.29 -3.93
C ARG A 681 -16.79 -7.12 -4.90
N GLY A 682 -17.52 -6.47 -5.80
CA GLY A 682 -18.30 -7.14 -6.84
C GLY A 682 -17.44 -7.97 -7.79
N ALA A 683 -16.35 -7.39 -8.27
CA ALA A 683 -15.39 -8.06 -9.15
C ALA A 683 -14.71 -9.26 -8.46
N MET A 684 -14.34 -9.11 -7.18
CA MET A 684 -13.75 -10.18 -6.38
C MET A 684 -14.75 -11.33 -6.20
N ARG A 685 -16.00 -11.05 -5.78
CA ARG A 685 -17.06 -12.07 -5.63
C ARG A 685 -17.34 -12.81 -6.93
N ALA A 686 -17.47 -12.08 -8.03
CA ALA A 686 -17.71 -12.66 -9.34
C ALA A 686 -16.54 -13.57 -9.77
N SER A 687 -15.30 -13.18 -9.49
CA SER A 687 -14.11 -14.00 -9.80
C SER A 687 -14.06 -15.27 -8.95
N VAL A 688 -14.38 -15.18 -7.66
CA VAL A 688 -14.45 -16.35 -6.76
C VAL A 688 -15.54 -17.33 -7.24
N ILE A 689 -16.74 -16.84 -7.52
CA ILE A 689 -17.86 -17.69 -8.00
C ILE A 689 -17.47 -18.38 -9.30
N ARG A 690 -16.93 -17.64 -10.27
CA ARG A 690 -16.49 -18.22 -11.56
C ARG A 690 -15.41 -19.28 -11.37
N ALA A 691 -14.42 -19.04 -10.49
CA ALA A 691 -13.36 -19.99 -10.21
C ALA A 691 -13.91 -21.27 -9.59
N VAL A 692 -14.84 -21.17 -8.64
CA VAL A 692 -15.48 -22.34 -8.01
C VAL A 692 -16.28 -23.13 -9.03
N VAL A 693 -17.13 -22.46 -9.83
CA VAL A 693 -17.96 -23.11 -10.86
C VAL A 693 -17.09 -23.79 -11.91
N TYR A 694 -16.07 -23.09 -12.39
CA TYR A 694 -15.10 -23.65 -13.35
C TYR A 694 -14.41 -24.89 -12.79
N ASN A 695 -13.83 -24.81 -11.58
CA ASN A 695 -13.10 -25.93 -10.98
C ASN A 695 -14.03 -27.12 -10.72
N ALA A 696 -15.26 -26.89 -10.23
CA ALA A 696 -16.23 -27.97 -10.01
C ALA A 696 -16.58 -28.69 -11.32
N ALA A 697 -16.87 -27.92 -12.37
CA ALA A 697 -17.19 -28.51 -13.69
C ALA A 697 -16.00 -29.23 -14.30
N ALA A 698 -14.81 -28.62 -14.25
CA ALA A 698 -13.60 -29.20 -14.85
C ALA A 698 -13.13 -30.47 -14.11
N VAL A 699 -13.23 -30.50 -12.78
CA VAL A 699 -12.94 -31.70 -11.98
C VAL A 699 -13.94 -32.82 -12.32
N ALA A 700 -15.24 -32.53 -12.47
CA ALA A 700 -16.23 -33.52 -12.86
C ALA A 700 -15.92 -34.12 -14.25
N VAL A 701 -15.53 -33.29 -15.22
CA VAL A 701 -15.14 -33.76 -16.58
C VAL A 701 -13.86 -34.60 -16.53
N ALA A 702 -12.87 -34.20 -15.71
CA ALA A 702 -11.62 -34.93 -15.51
C ALA A 702 -11.89 -36.31 -14.83
N MET A 703 -12.76 -36.34 -13.82
CA MET A 703 -13.16 -37.58 -13.14
C MET A 703 -13.96 -38.53 -14.06
N ALA A 704 -14.69 -38.01 -15.03
CA ALA A 704 -15.37 -38.80 -16.05
C ALA A 704 -14.39 -39.40 -17.09
N GLY A 705 -13.10 -39.06 -17.03
CA GLY A 705 -12.08 -39.52 -17.99
C GLY A 705 -12.10 -38.77 -19.33
N TRP A 706 -12.89 -37.69 -19.45
CA TRP A 706 -13.05 -36.92 -20.69
C TRP A 706 -12.00 -35.79 -20.83
N MET A 707 -11.14 -35.61 -19.86
CA MET A 707 -10.08 -34.61 -19.85
C MET A 707 -8.73 -35.24 -19.63
N ASN A 708 -7.82 -34.98 -20.53
CA ASN A 708 -6.39 -35.35 -20.36
C ASN A 708 -5.60 -34.20 -19.71
N PRO A 709 -4.38 -34.45 -19.19
CA PRO A 709 -3.58 -33.41 -18.54
C PRO A 709 -3.25 -32.19 -19.43
N LEU A 710 -3.13 -32.38 -20.76
CA LEU A 710 -2.86 -31.30 -21.71
C LEU A 710 -4.04 -30.35 -21.82
N ILE A 711 -5.27 -30.86 -21.98
CA ILE A 711 -6.49 -30.05 -22.03
C ILE A 711 -6.66 -29.30 -20.71
N ALA A 712 -6.39 -29.97 -19.57
CA ALA A 712 -6.44 -29.35 -18.25
C ALA A 712 -5.45 -28.18 -18.13
N ALA A 713 -4.20 -28.34 -18.61
CA ALA A 713 -3.17 -27.32 -18.60
C ALA A 713 -3.50 -26.10 -19.48
N ILE A 714 -4.17 -26.31 -20.62
CA ILE A 714 -4.62 -25.21 -21.52
C ILE A 714 -5.83 -24.49 -20.95
N ALA A 715 -6.77 -25.19 -20.32
CA ALA A 715 -8.01 -24.61 -19.80
C ALA A 715 -7.78 -23.70 -18.58
N MET A 716 -6.77 -24.00 -17.74
CA MET A 716 -6.46 -23.28 -16.52
C MET A 716 -6.09 -21.80 -16.73
N PRO A 717 -5.22 -21.40 -17.70
CA PRO A 717 -4.87 -19.99 -17.93
C PRO A 717 -6.05 -19.16 -18.42
N ILE A 718 -7.00 -19.76 -19.14
CA ILE A 718 -8.20 -19.09 -19.61
C ILE A 718 -9.00 -18.59 -18.40
N SER A 719 -9.19 -19.45 -17.40
CA SER A 719 -9.84 -19.08 -16.13
C SER A 719 -9.11 -17.95 -15.40
N SER A 720 -7.77 -18.00 -15.34
CA SER A 720 -6.95 -16.97 -14.72
C SER A 720 -6.99 -15.64 -15.49
N GLY A 721 -6.98 -15.68 -16.82
CA GLY A 721 -7.11 -14.51 -17.69
C GLY A 721 -8.43 -13.75 -17.48
N VAL A 722 -9.52 -14.47 -17.27
CA VAL A 722 -10.83 -13.88 -16.95
C VAL A 722 -10.81 -13.17 -15.58
N ALA A 723 -10.08 -13.68 -14.60
CA ALA A 723 -9.92 -13.02 -13.30
C ALA A 723 -9.11 -11.71 -13.42
N VAL A 724 -8.02 -11.71 -14.20
CA VAL A 724 -7.23 -10.49 -14.50
C VAL A 724 -8.07 -9.44 -15.23
N TRP A 725 -8.88 -9.86 -16.21
CA TRP A 725 -9.79 -8.95 -16.93
C TRP A 725 -10.85 -8.33 -16.01
N GLY A 726 -11.35 -9.10 -15.03
CA GLY A 726 -12.26 -8.59 -14.01
C GLY A 726 -11.64 -7.49 -13.15
N ALA A 727 -10.37 -7.60 -12.79
CA ALA A 727 -9.65 -6.59 -12.02
C ALA A 727 -9.48 -5.26 -12.80
N ARG A 728 -9.24 -5.32 -14.12
CA ARG A 728 -9.14 -4.11 -14.97
C ARG A 728 -10.41 -3.28 -15.01
N ARG A 729 -11.60 -3.89 -14.83
CA ARG A 729 -12.86 -3.14 -14.74
C ARG A 729 -12.97 -2.28 -13.49
N VAL A 730 -12.29 -2.66 -12.42
CA VAL A 730 -12.22 -1.87 -11.19
C VAL A 730 -11.36 -0.62 -11.38
N GLU A 731 -10.32 -0.70 -12.23
CA GLU A 731 -9.49 0.45 -12.57
C GLU A 731 -10.25 1.54 -13.36
N ALA A 732 -11.31 1.15 -14.06
CA ALA A 732 -12.13 2.05 -14.87
C ALA A 732 -13.35 2.62 -14.12
N ALA A 733 -13.62 2.18 -12.89
CA ALA A 733 -14.75 2.60 -12.06
C ALA A 733 -14.39 3.79 -11.17
#